data_168a63d830d47fff18cb3db48ab7a523
#
_entry.id   168a63d830d47fff18cb3db48ab7a523
#
_cell.length_a   1.000
_cell.length_b   1.000
_cell.length_c   1.000
_cell.angle_alpha   90.00
_cell.angle_beta   90.00
_cell.angle_gamma   90.00
#
_symmetry.space_group_name_H-M   'P 1'
#
loop_
_entity.id
_entity.type
_entity.pdbx_description
1 polymer ?
#
loop_
_entity_poly.entity_id
_entity_poly.type
_entity_poly.pdbx_seq_one_letter_code
_entity_poly.pdbx_strand_id
1 'polypeptide(L)'
;MSKPNKIMFYDLEVNNNPYFGAIASPRHPENFVVMTGQAIDAKPFAGEITSQYYYTPEEAVEWLDIPDDVWLLVCHNAPFELDWMQHQQREKIEAFLKRGGRVFCTAYAEYLLTNQQSTYPSLDETAPKYGGSHKVDGIKILWEQGVLTKDIDRALLTEYLQGPGGDIDNTRRVFWGQYKQLVARGMWKGALARMEGMLFCAAAMDNGLYVNRDVAFAQMAIGNHRLNQLVESFQKWRGGFPSDAVFKETSAFHMSAWIYGGPLKYKARKPYSFDGSPEQYVKADFIKFKDGHRHLVAEWEALGAEGLCDMEFEHGEVELYRAGKNKGLPKVFREDTDEVKLKWFDLIHECPGIARLDLLPDALKKEFDNEFTGKRKLADGSPVYSTAKDPLEVLSKRNEFPSDVRDVLGALLEFAKLDKDLGTYYLREMCDDDGNVIKQAGMLQYLNDISFVHHNLNMTATVTTRLSSNKPNFQNLPRGGTSDVKKMFTSRFGNDGFIVEADYSALEVVTLAAFSKDKALTKALLDNIDMHCMRLAAQLDEPYESVLKKCKDQSHPDHKEYDELRTAIKPKAFSYQYGATAFGIAFSTGCSVEEAQKFIDTEKALFPDVEKFYEDEIFPQVEASTKRHREEVDGTWRIYGVGTWTAPGGTSYEFRQWPKTVWHQGQKSTAMQYKPTQMRNYPIQGESGFFVQGVCGLVYRWLLGQDFFRDADGNPRVYIINTVHDAIYVDCHKDVLDVVCENIKRIMESLPTYFEETLGYDLGVPFPAAVEFGPSMYHKVHWHPGVLDDPAYTKQDKDGNDVVVPSIQDQLAAMRAELEAVVAKAASL
;
A
#
# COMPACT_ATOMS: atom_id res chain seq x y z
N MET A 1 46.97 -7.11 6.09
CA MET A 1 46.13 -7.95 5.26
C MET A 1 45.90 -7.23 3.92
N SER A 2 45.93 -7.95 2.78
CA SER A 2 45.60 -7.36 1.48
C SER A 2 44.15 -6.86 1.52
N LYS A 3 43.84 -5.72 0.83
CA LYS A 3 42.44 -5.26 0.72
C LYS A 3 41.59 -6.37 0.11
N PRO A 4 40.35 -6.61 0.63
CA PRO A 4 39.42 -7.56 0.04
C PRO A 4 39.18 -7.20 -1.44
N ASN A 5 39.29 -8.18 -2.32
CA ASN A 5 39.21 -7.95 -3.77
C ASN A 5 38.40 -9.01 -4.53
N LYS A 6 37.83 -9.99 -3.81
CA LYS A 6 37.03 -11.05 -4.43
C LYS A 6 35.53 -10.74 -4.34
N ILE A 7 34.81 -11.29 -5.31
CA ILE A 7 33.36 -11.21 -5.43
C ILE A 7 32.80 -12.61 -5.24
N MET A 8 31.84 -12.76 -4.35
CA MET A 8 31.12 -14.00 -4.11
C MET A 8 29.74 -13.92 -4.72
N PHE A 9 29.43 -14.86 -5.59
CA PHE A 9 28.09 -15.10 -6.14
C PHE A 9 27.43 -16.16 -5.27
N TYR A 10 26.17 -15.95 -4.90
CA TYR A 10 25.53 -16.79 -3.92
C TYR A 10 24.03 -16.91 -4.21
N ASP A 11 23.49 -18.10 -4.00
CA ASP A 11 22.06 -18.39 -4.15
C ASP A 11 21.63 -19.50 -3.21
N LEU A 12 20.33 -19.50 -2.80
CA LEU A 12 19.72 -20.44 -1.86
C LEU A 12 18.52 -21.15 -2.45
N GLU A 13 18.48 -22.45 -2.26
CA GLU A 13 17.25 -23.24 -2.39
C GLU A 13 16.74 -23.64 -1.01
N VAL A 14 15.51 -23.24 -0.68
CA VAL A 14 14.96 -23.39 0.66
C VAL A 14 13.65 -24.15 0.61
N ASN A 15 13.30 -24.81 1.72
CA ASN A 15 11.99 -25.43 1.82
C ASN A 15 10.89 -24.38 1.79
N ASN A 16 9.76 -24.68 1.12
CA ASN A 16 8.81 -23.69 0.63
C ASN A 16 7.43 -23.75 1.30
N ASN A 17 7.36 -24.20 2.56
CA ASN A 17 6.11 -24.10 3.32
C ASN A 17 5.65 -22.64 3.46
N PRO A 18 4.34 -22.39 3.31
CA PRO A 18 3.79 -21.06 3.47
C PRO A 18 3.70 -20.66 4.96
N TYR A 19 4.00 -19.39 5.26
CA TYR A 19 3.90 -18.83 6.59
C TYR A 19 3.26 -17.45 6.54
N PHE A 20 2.03 -17.32 7.04
CA PHE A 20 1.26 -16.06 7.07
C PHE A 20 1.38 -15.23 5.78
N GLY A 21 1.11 -15.86 4.62
CA GLY A 21 1.14 -15.24 3.30
C GLY A 21 2.51 -15.17 2.60
N ALA A 22 3.60 -15.46 3.30
CA ALA A 22 4.93 -15.62 2.70
C ALA A 22 5.19 -17.08 2.35
N ILE A 23 5.66 -17.36 1.13
CA ILE A 23 6.15 -18.70 0.73
C ILE A 23 7.65 -18.73 1.02
N ALA A 24 8.15 -19.88 1.49
CA ALA A 24 9.57 -20.05 1.77
C ALA A 24 10.14 -19.06 2.81
N SER A 25 9.34 -18.71 3.81
CA SER A 25 9.79 -17.82 4.90
C SER A 25 10.74 -18.54 5.85
N PRO A 26 11.86 -17.91 6.27
CA PRO A 26 12.76 -18.49 7.28
C PRO A 26 12.10 -18.61 8.67
N ARG A 27 10.95 -17.98 8.88
CA ARG A 27 10.19 -17.98 10.16
C ARG A 27 9.27 -19.19 10.31
N HIS A 28 9.03 -19.95 9.23
CA HIS A 28 8.28 -21.21 9.32
C HIS A 28 9.16 -22.30 9.97
N PRO A 29 8.71 -22.99 11.03
CA PRO A 29 9.55 -23.90 11.81
C PRO A 29 10.09 -25.11 11.01
N GLU A 30 9.43 -25.50 9.93
CA GLU A 30 9.86 -26.60 9.06
C GLU A 30 10.63 -26.13 7.81
N ASN A 31 10.81 -24.82 7.62
CA ASN A 31 11.60 -24.34 6.52
C ASN A 31 13.07 -24.25 6.90
N PHE A 32 13.93 -24.73 6.02
CA PHE A 32 15.37 -24.71 6.16
C PHE A 32 16.04 -24.56 4.79
N VAL A 33 17.31 -24.25 4.77
CA VAL A 33 18.11 -24.20 3.55
C VAL A 33 18.40 -25.63 3.08
N VAL A 34 17.82 -26.02 1.94
CA VAL A 34 17.98 -27.34 1.33
C VAL A 34 19.29 -27.41 0.55
N MET A 35 19.63 -26.31 -0.13
CA MET A 35 20.84 -26.26 -0.93
C MET A 35 21.41 -24.86 -1.01
N THR A 36 22.73 -24.73 -1.00
CA THR A 36 23.45 -23.49 -1.30
C THR A 36 24.29 -23.67 -2.56
N GLY A 37 24.37 -22.58 -3.35
CA GLY A 37 25.29 -22.49 -4.49
C GLY A 37 26.17 -21.26 -4.38
N GLN A 38 27.43 -21.38 -4.78
CA GLN A 38 28.36 -20.25 -4.75
C GLN A 38 29.46 -20.34 -5.79
N ALA A 39 30.01 -19.15 -6.12
CA ALA A 39 31.29 -19.02 -6.81
C ALA A 39 32.03 -17.80 -6.32
N ILE A 40 33.35 -17.87 -6.18
CA ILE A 40 34.19 -16.77 -5.70
C ILE A 40 35.18 -16.35 -6.76
N ASP A 41 34.99 -15.18 -7.30
CA ASP A 41 35.75 -14.62 -8.42
C ASP A 41 36.79 -13.57 -7.95
N ALA A 42 38.07 -13.83 -8.17
CA ALA A 42 39.14 -12.82 -8.11
C ALA A 42 39.25 -12.05 -9.46
N LYS A 43 38.80 -12.63 -10.55
CA LYS A 43 38.68 -12.08 -11.91
C LYS A 43 37.42 -12.68 -12.53
N PRO A 44 36.84 -12.04 -13.55
CA PRO A 44 35.65 -12.57 -14.21
C PRO A 44 35.75 -14.05 -14.56
N PHE A 45 34.82 -14.85 -14.05
CA PHE A 45 34.67 -16.30 -14.29
C PHE A 45 35.86 -17.16 -13.82
N ALA A 46 36.67 -16.70 -12.86
CA ALA A 46 37.85 -17.44 -12.40
C ALA A 46 37.56 -18.47 -11.31
N GLY A 47 36.46 -18.29 -10.55
CA GLY A 47 36.09 -19.23 -9.48
C GLY A 47 35.34 -20.43 -10.01
N GLU A 48 35.49 -21.56 -9.34
CA GLU A 48 34.69 -22.74 -9.56
C GLU A 48 33.31 -22.55 -8.95
N ILE A 49 32.25 -23.06 -9.59
CA ILE A 49 30.90 -23.10 -9.05
C ILE A 49 30.80 -24.34 -8.17
N THR A 50 30.42 -24.16 -6.93
CA THR A 50 30.25 -25.24 -5.95
C THR A 50 28.85 -25.16 -5.32
N SER A 51 28.35 -26.29 -4.86
CA SER A 51 27.08 -26.35 -4.16
C SER A 51 27.15 -27.34 -2.99
N GLN A 52 26.30 -27.10 -1.97
CA GLN A 52 26.17 -27.98 -0.82
C GLN A 52 24.69 -28.25 -0.56
N TYR A 53 24.36 -29.51 -0.39
CA TYR A 53 23.00 -29.99 -0.10
C TYR A 53 22.88 -30.41 1.37
N TYR A 54 21.74 -30.06 1.98
CA TYR A 54 21.38 -30.39 3.37
C TYR A 54 20.11 -31.22 3.37
N TYR A 55 20.12 -32.33 4.05
CA TYR A 55 18.98 -33.25 4.12
C TYR A 55 18.00 -32.92 5.26
N THR A 56 18.49 -32.28 6.30
CA THR A 56 17.71 -31.94 7.49
C THR A 56 18.03 -30.54 8.00
N PRO A 57 17.13 -29.92 8.79
CA PRO A 57 17.41 -28.63 9.44
C PRO A 57 18.69 -28.65 10.32
N GLU A 58 18.99 -29.80 10.96
CA GLU A 58 20.14 -29.95 11.83
C GLU A 58 21.46 -29.92 11.05
N GLU A 59 21.47 -30.36 9.79
CA GLU A 59 22.64 -30.24 8.90
C GLU A 59 22.79 -28.79 8.39
N ALA A 60 21.68 -28.06 8.25
CA ALA A 60 21.64 -26.70 7.71
C ALA A 60 21.79 -25.60 8.79
N VAL A 61 22.61 -25.85 9.84
CA VAL A 61 22.82 -24.86 10.92
C VAL A 61 23.83 -23.78 10.50
N GLU A 62 24.90 -24.18 9.79
CA GLU A 62 25.97 -23.27 9.36
C GLU A 62 26.17 -23.31 7.84
N TRP A 63 25.20 -22.81 7.11
CA TRP A 63 25.19 -22.85 5.66
C TRP A 63 25.85 -21.63 4.97
N LEU A 64 26.19 -20.57 5.69
CA LEU A 64 26.84 -19.39 5.14
C LEU A 64 28.30 -19.31 5.58
N ASP A 65 29.24 -19.22 4.63
CA ASP A 65 30.63 -18.89 4.86
C ASP A 65 31.11 -17.83 3.86
N ILE A 66 31.48 -16.63 4.34
CA ILE A 66 31.96 -15.53 3.51
C ILE A 66 33.44 -15.26 3.84
N PRO A 67 34.38 -15.66 2.99
CA PRO A 67 35.79 -15.45 3.21
C PRO A 67 36.17 -13.98 3.42
N ASP A 68 37.20 -13.72 4.23
CA ASP A 68 37.63 -12.37 4.61
C ASP A 68 38.10 -11.51 3.42
N ASP A 69 38.55 -12.12 2.34
CA ASP A 69 38.98 -11.42 1.11
C ASP A 69 37.82 -11.13 0.11
N VAL A 70 36.59 -11.50 0.46
CA VAL A 70 35.37 -11.10 -0.27
C VAL A 70 34.93 -9.73 0.21
N TRP A 71 34.74 -8.80 -0.74
CA TRP A 71 34.20 -7.46 -0.47
C TRP A 71 32.79 -7.25 -1.00
N LEU A 72 32.36 -8.06 -1.98
CA LEU A 72 31.05 -7.93 -2.62
C LEU A 72 30.37 -9.30 -2.67
N LEU A 73 29.19 -9.39 -2.06
CA LEU A 73 28.26 -10.51 -2.16
C LEU A 73 27.21 -10.19 -3.22
N VAL A 74 27.06 -11.06 -4.22
CA VAL A 74 26.16 -10.86 -5.37
C VAL A 74 25.09 -11.96 -5.38
N CYS A 75 23.81 -11.54 -5.33
CA CYS A 75 22.66 -12.43 -5.46
C CYS A 75 21.71 -11.90 -6.54
N HIS A 76 20.81 -12.75 -7.04
CA HIS A 76 19.67 -12.31 -7.81
C HIS A 76 18.46 -12.25 -6.91
N ASN A 77 17.82 -11.06 -6.76
CA ASN A 77 16.79 -10.80 -5.74
C ASN A 77 17.33 -10.87 -4.28
N ALA A 78 18.50 -10.28 -4.05
CA ALA A 78 19.21 -10.29 -2.76
C ALA A 78 18.37 -10.04 -1.49
N PRO A 79 17.23 -9.31 -1.48
CA PRO A 79 16.36 -9.24 -0.31
C PRO A 79 15.90 -10.60 0.21
N PHE A 80 15.75 -11.61 -0.65
CA PHE A 80 15.37 -12.96 -0.25
C PHE A 80 16.51 -13.65 0.51
N GLU A 81 17.73 -13.66 -0.03
CA GLU A 81 18.90 -14.25 0.62
C GLU A 81 19.22 -13.50 1.93
N LEU A 82 19.08 -12.16 1.92
CA LEU A 82 19.32 -11.36 3.12
C LEU A 82 18.32 -11.66 4.25
N ASP A 83 17.04 -11.93 3.93
CA ASP A 83 16.05 -12.31 4.94
C ASP A 83 16.45 -13.64 5.63
N TRP A 84 16.88 -14.64 4.87
CA TRP A 84 17.40 -15.88 5.39
C TRP A 84 18.70 -15.70 6.18
N MET A 85 19.66 -14.93 5.64
CA MET A 85 20.94 -14.67 6.30
C MET A 85 20.76 -13.93 7.62
N GLN A 86 19.90 -12.91 7.67
CA GLN A 86 19.64 -12.16 8.89
C GLN A 86 18.89 -12.99 9.94
N HIS A 87 17.99 -13.88 9.49
CA HIS A 87 17.23 -14.72 10.41
C HIS A 87 18.08 -15.86 11.01
N GLN A 88 18.86 -16.57 10.19
CA GLN A 88 19.56 -17.78 10.61
C GLN A 88 21.08 -17.64 10.75
N GLN A 89 21.73 -16.69 10.03
CA GLN A 89 23.18 -16.52 9.98
C GLN A 89 23.59 -15.08 10.34
N ARG A 90 22.87 -14.45 11.23
CA ARG A 90 23.04 -13.03 11.58
C ARG A 90 24.47 -12.65 11.88
N GLU A 91 25.15 -13.43 12.73
CA GLU A 91 26.54 -13.13 13.12
C GLU A 91 27.49 -13.10 11.91
N LYS A 92 27.34 -14.03 10.97
CA LYS A 92 28.21 -14.15 9.79
C LYS A 92 27.98 -13.02 8.80
N ILE A 93 26.73 -12.69 8.50
CA ILE A 93 26.41 -11.56 7.60
C ILE A 93 26.77 -10.21 8.24
N GLU A 94 26.51 -10.02 9.53
CA GLU A 94 26.94 -8.82 10.24
C GLU A 94 28.46 -8.66 10.27
N ALA A 95 29.22 -9.73 10.52
CA ALA A 95 30.69 -9.71 10.47
C ALA A 95 31.21 -9.30 9.07
N PHE A 96 30.59 -9.83 7.99
CA PHE A 96 30.89 -9.42 6.62
C PHE A 96 30.64 -7.92 6.41
N LEU A 97 29.48 -7.44 6.85
CA LEU A 97 29.08 -6.04 6.69
C LEU A 97 29.94 -5.10 7.56
N LYS A 98 30.27 -5.48 8.80
CA LYS A 98 31.15 -4.71 9.72
C LYS A 98 32.56 -4.49 9.17
N ARG A 99 33.11 -5.47 8.43
CA ARG A 99 34.43 -5.30 7.78
C ARG A 99 34.39 -4.53 6.46
N GLY A 100 33.22 -3.91 6.11
CA GLY A 100 33.02 -3.10 4.90
C GLY A 100 32.52 -3.85 3.69
N GLY A 101 32.08 -5.10 3.86
CA GLY A 101 31.45 -5.89 2.81
C GLY A 101 30.18 -5.24 2.30
N ARG A 102 29.85 -5.43 1.02
CA ARG A 102 28.67 -4.89 0.36
C ARG A 102 27.87 -5.99 -0.32
N VAL A 103 26.56 -5.74 -0.50
CA VAL A 103 25.65 -6.64 -1.21
C VAL A 103 25.21 -6.01 -2.52
N PHE A 104 25.22 -6.79 -3.60
CA PHE A 104 24.77 -6.38 -4.91
C PHE A 104 23.61 -7.28 -5.37
N CYS A 105 22.50 -6.67 -5.77
CA CYS A 105 21.34 -7.34 -6.31
C CYS A 105 21.27 -7.16 -7.83
N THR A 106 21.40 -8.25 -8.59
CA THR A 106 21.34 -8.18 -10.07
C THR A 106 19.93 -7.86 -10.58
N ALA A 107 18.88 -8.26 -9.86
CA ALA A 107 17.52 -7.86 -10.18
C ALA A 107 17.33 -6.33 -10.03
N TYR A 108 17.84 -5.74 -8.94
CA TYR A 108 17.77 -4.30 -8.74
C TYR A 108 18.60 -3.53 -9.79
N ALA A 109 19.77 -4.04 -10.15
CA ALA A 109 20.58 -3.45 -11.21
C ALA A 109 19.87 -3.48 -12.58
N GLU A 110 19.19 -4.57 -12.92
CA GLU A 110 18.39 -4.66 -14.16
C GLU A 110 17.24 -3.66 -14.16
N TYR A 111 16.53 -3.51 -13.04
CA TYR A 111 15.50 -2.51 -12.89
C TYR A 111 16.04 -1.09 -13.15
N LEU A 112 17.21 -0.73 -12.61
CA LEU A 112 17.83 0.58 -12.87
C LEU A 112 18.28 0.74 -14.32
N LEU A 113 18.90 -0.30 -14.91
CA LEU A 113 19.40 -0.29 -16.29
C LEU A 113 18.30 -0.24 -17.35
N THR A 114 17.10 -0.70 -17.02
CA THR A 114 15.90 -0.62 -17.85
C THR A 114 15.06 0.64 -17.59
N ASN A 115 15.61 1.65 -16.94
CA ASN A 115 14.91 2.89 -16.56
C ASN A 115 13.60 2.60 -15.77
N GLN A 116 13.65 1.65 -14.84
CA GLN A 116 12.55 1.19 -13.98
C GLN A 116 11.35 0.55 -14.72
N GLN A 117 11.52 0.20 -16.01
CA GLN A 117 10.45 -0.41 -16.78
C GLN A 117 10.31 -1.93 -16.52
N SER A 118 11.41 -2.61 -16.21
CA SER A 118 11.39 -4.01 -15.78
C SER A 118 11.18 -4.06 -14.27
N THR A 119 9.93 -4.11 -13.85
CA THR A 119 9.57 -4.32 -12.44
C THR A 119 9.69 -5.81 -12.11
N TYR A 120 10.28 -6.14 -10.96
CA TYR A 120 10.55 -7.52 -10.54
C TYR A 120 11.27 -8.38 -11.60
N PRO A 121 12.42 -7.93 -12.16
CA PRO A 121 13.09 -8.68 -13.20
C PRO A 121 13.54 -10.06 -12.68
N SER A 122 13.05 -11.13 -13.30
CA SER A 122 13.46 -12.49 -12.99
C SER A 122 14.83 -12.81 -13.59
N LEU A 123 15.53 -13.79 -13.01
CA LEU A 123 16.81 -14.25 -13.57
C LEU A 123 16.59 -14.87 -14.95
N ASP A 124 15.50 -15.60 -15.15
CA ASP A 124 15.13 -16.23 -16.41
C ASP A 124 14.95 -15.21 -17.56
N GLU A 125 14.31 -14.08 -17.30
CA GLU A 125 14.14 -13.00 -18.28
C GLU A 125 15.42 -12.18 -18.50
N THR A 126 16.28 -12.13 -17.50
CA THR A 126 17.46 -11.26 -17.47
C THR A 126 18.68 -11.94 -18.04
N ALA A 127 18.93 -13.21 -17.72
CA ALA A 127 20.16 -13.94 -18.09
C ALA A 127 20.43 -13.98 -19.60
N PRO A 128 19.44 -14.23 -20.48
CA PRO A 128 19.69 -14.25 -21.92
C PRO A 128 20.23 -12.93 -22.50
N LYS A 129 19.91 -11.79 -21.89
CA LYS A 129 20.40 -10.46 -22.30
C LYS A 129 21.92 -10.31 -22.12
N TYR A 130 22.50 -11.13 -21.24
CA TYR A 130 23.90 -11.09 -20.84
C TYR A 130 24.68 -12.36 -21.23
N GLY A 131 24.11 -13.15 -22.16
CA GLY A 131 24.74 -14.38 -22.67
C GLY A 131 24.59 -15.58 -21.75
N GLY A 132 23.65 -15.53 -20.83
CA GLY A 132 23.15 -16.67 -20.07
C GLY A 132 22.06 -17.43 -20.82
N SER A 133 21.46 -18.42 -20.17
CA SER A 133 20.38 -19.25 -20.70
C SER A 133 19.09 -19.06 -19.93
N HIS A 134 17.98 -19.46 -20.53
CA HIS A 134 16.73 -19.67 -19.79
C HIS A 134 16.89 -20.81 -18.80
N LYS A 135 16.18 -20.70 -17.69
CA LYS A 135 16.16 -21.77 -16.66
C LYS A 135 15.47 -23.02 -17.18
N VAL A 136 15.85 -24.16 -16.62
CA VAL A 136 15.15 -25.43 -16.86
C VAL A 136 13.82 -25.38 -16.10
N ASP A 137 12.69 -25.37 -16.81
CA ASP A 137 11.34 -25.23 -16.24
C ASP A 137 10.92 -26.36 -15.29
N GLY A 138 11.68 -27.48 -15.22
CA GLY A 138 11.30 -28.67 -14.47
C GLY A 138 11.05 -28.42 -12.97
N ILE A 139 11.86 -27.61 -12.31
CA ILE A 139 11.74 -27.32 -10.86
C ILE A 139 10.53 -26.45 -10.58
N LYS A 140 10.32 -25.40 -11.37
CA LYS A 140 9.17 -24.51 -11.21
C LYS A 140 7.85 -25.28 -11.33
N ILE A 141 7.75 -26.22 -12.25
CA ILE A 141 6.58 -27.09 -12.43
C ILE A 141 6.33 -27.92 -11.16
N LEU A 142 7.39 -28.46 -10.53
CA LEU A 142 7.27 -29.23 -9.29
C LEU A 142 6.74 -28.37 -8.14
N TRP A 143 7.25 -27.13 -7.99
CA TRP A 143 6.72 -26.20 -6.98
C TRP A 143 5.26 -25.81 -7.23
N GLU A 144 4.87 -25.58 -8.48
CA GLU A 144 3.48 -25.31 -8.86
C GLU A 144 2.54 -26.51 -8.58
N GLN A 145 3.07 -27.72 -8.58
CA GLN A 145 2.38 -28.94 -8.16
C GLN A 145 2.36 -29.16 -6.64
N GLY A 146 2.96 -28.24 -5.87
CA GLY A 146 3.01 -28.32 -4.41
C GLY A 146 4.10 -29.24 -3.84
N VAL A 147 5.09 -29.64 -4.65
CA VAL A 147 6.23 -30.42 -4.17
C VAL A 147 7.12 -29.51 -3.32
N LEU A 148 7.48 -29.99 -2.11
CA LEU A 148 8.41 -29.27 -1.26
C LEU A 148 9.83 -29.38 -1.82
N THR A 149 10.63 -28.33 -1.67
CA THR A 149 12.01 -28.29 -2.21
C THR A 149 12.87 -29.45 -1.70
N LYS A 150 12.72 -29.82 -0.43
CA LYS A 150 13.43 -30.98 0.15
C LYS A 150 13.10 -32.33 -0.49
N ASP A 151 11.95 -32.43 -1.16
CA ASP A 151 11.46 -33.67 -1.79
C ASP A 151 11.80 -33.72 -3.30
N ILE A 152 12.44 -32.65 -3.83
CA ILE A 152 12.93 -32.62 -5.21
C ILE A 152 14.24 -33.42 -5.31
N ASP A 153 14.40 -34.13 -6.44
CA ASP A 153 15.61 -34.91 -6.70
C ASP A 153 16.87 -34.05 -6.60
N ARG A 154 17.85 -34.51 -5.79
CA ARG A 154 19.08 -33.78 -5.51
C ARG A 154 19.88 -33.49 -6.77
N ALA A 155 19.95 -34.42 -7.74
CA ALA A 155 20.72 -34.20 -8.96
C ALA A 155 20.10 -33.08 -9.79
N LEU A 156 18.76 -33.02 -9.83
CA LEU A 156 18.03 -31.97 -10.52
C LEU A 156 18.26 -30.59 -9.86
N LEU A 157 18.21 -30.51 -8.51
CA LEU A 157 18.52 -29.28 -7.78
C LEU A 157 19.98 -28.86 -7.97
N THR A 158 20.92 -29.83 -8.00
CA THR A 158 22.34 -29.53 -8.24
C THR A 158 22.55 -28.97 -9.63
N GLU A 159 21.95 -29.54 -10.67
CA GLU A 159 22.01 -29.03 -12.03
C GLU A 159 21.39 -27.63 -12.15
N TYR A 160 20.24 -27.41 -11.50
CA TYR A 160 19.55 -26.13 -11.47
C TYR A 160 20.40 -25.02 -10.89
N LEU A 161 21.10 -25.25 -9.78
CA LEU A 161 21.87 -24.25 -9.07
C LEU A 161 23.32 -24.12 -9.60
N GLN A 162 23.99 -25.24 -9.81
CA GLN A 162 25.43 -25.32 -10.12
C GLN A 162 25.72 -25.63 -11.61
N GLY A 163 24.78 -26.23 -12.34
CA GLY A 163 24.97 -26.67 -13.72
C GLY A 163 25.30 -25.53 -14.70
N PRO A 164 25.78 -25.86 -15.91
CA PRO A 164 25.96 -24.87 -16.96
C PRO A 164 24.65 -24.13 -17.27
N GLY A 165 24.63 -22.81 -17.10
CA GLY A 165 23.40 -22.01 -17.20
C GLY A 165 22.47 -22.14 -16.01
N GLY A 166 22.90 -22.74 -14.90
CA GLY A 166 22.21 -22.71 -13.61
C GLY A 166 22.26 -21.32 -12.98
N ASP A 167 21.64 -21.20 -11.79
CA ASP A 167 21.41 -19.89 -11.18
C ASP A 167 22.71 -19.14 -10.86
N ILE A 168 23.76 -19.83 -10.39
CA ILE A 168 25.05 -19.20 -10.12
C ILE A 168 25.76 -18.75 -11.41
N ASP A 169 25.79 -19.56 -12.46
CA ASP A 169 26.41 -19.17 -13.75
C ASP A 169 25.67 -18.00 -14.38
N ASN A 170 24.34 -18.06 -14.40
CA ASN A 170 23.49 -16.98 -14.92
C ASN A 170 23.68 -15.68 -14.11
N THR A 171 23.68 -15.74 -12.77
CA THR A 171 23.89 -14.56 -11.91
C THR A 171 25.27 -13.93 -12.16
N ARG A 172 26.32 -14.72 -12.35
CA ARG A 172 27.67 -14.23 -12.74
C ARG A 172 27.67 -13.51 -14.09
N ARG A 173 27.03 -14.09 -15.11
CA ARG A 173 26.93 -13.47 -16.45
C ARG A 173 26.19 -12.16 -16.40
N VAL A 174 25.06 -12.13 -15.71
CA VAL A 174 24.24 -10.94 -15.51
C VAL A 174 25.05 -9.86 -14.80
N PHE A 175 25.68 -10.18 -13.67
CA PHE A 175 26.49 -9.22 -12.91
C PHE A 175 27.60 -8.59 -13.76
N TRP A 176 28.42 -9.40 -14.42
CA TRP A 176 29.54 -8.86 -15.21
C TRP A 176 29.07 -8.03 -16.42
N GLY A 177 27.94 -8.38 -17.01
CA GLY A 177 27.32 -7.60 -18.06
C GLY A 177 26.75 -6.28 -17.54
N GLN A 178 26.04 -6.30 -16.41
CA GLN A 178 25.50 -5.13 -15.74
C GLN A 178 26.58 -4.20 -15.20
N TYR A 179 27.64 -4.74 -14.61
CA TYR A 179 28.79 -3.97 -14.15
C TYR A 179 29.36 -3.08 -15.27
N LYS A 180 29.61 -3.66 -16.45
CA LYS A 180 30.10 -2.91 -17.64
C LYS A 180 29.14 -1.77 -18.01
N GLN A 181 27.82 -2.02 -18.00
CA GLN A 181 26.82 -1.02 -18.35
C GLN A 181 26.71 0.07 -17.28
N LEU A 182 26.68 -0.30 -16.00
CA LEU A 182 26.61 0.66 -14.89
C LEU A 182 27.84 1.59 -14.86
N VAL A 183 29.03 1.05 -15.11
CA VAL A 183 30.26 1.85 -15.21
C VAL A 183 30.20 2.78 -16.42
N ALA A 184 29.84 2.26 -17.60
CA ALA A 184 29.75 3.04 -18.82
C ALA A 184 28.71 4.19 -18.74
N ARG A 185 27.63 4.01 -17.98
CA ARG A 185 26.61 5.03 -17.74
C ARG A 185 26.89 5.94 -16.52
N GLY A 186 28.00 5.74 -15.80
CA GLY A 186 28.29 6.49 -14.56
C GLY A 186 27.39 6.12 -13.37
N MET A 187 26.64 5.03 -13.45
CA MET A 187 25.65 4.63 -12.44
C MET A 187 26.20 3.75 -11.31
N TRP A 188 27.43 3.24 -11.42
CA TRP A 188 27.95 2.21 -10.52
C TRP A 188 27.90 2.62 -9.04
N LYS A 189 28.37 3.82 -8.72
CA LYS A 189 28.39 4.33 -7.34
C LYS A 189 26.95 4.55 -6.82
N GLY A 190 26.10 5.13 -7.65
CA GLY A 190 24.69 5.36 -7.29
C GLY A 190 23.92 4.05 -7.07
N ALA A 191 24.16 3.03 -7.90
CA ALA A 191 23.58 1.71 -7.74
C ALA A 191 23.98 1.06 -6.41
N LEU A 192 25.27 1.09 -6.07
CA LEU A 192 25.76 0.58 -4.77
C LEU A 192 25.17 1.36 -3.58
N ALA A 193 25.04 2.69 -3.69
CA ALA A 193 24.46 3.50 -2.62
C ALA A 193 22.97 3.17 -2.38
N ARG A 194 22.20 2.96 -3.46
CA ARG A 194 20.80 2.52 -3.37
C ARG A 194 20.67 1.11 -2.77
N MET A 195 21.57 0.20 -3.13
CA MET A 195 21.57 -1.19 -2.64
C MET A 195 21.87 -1.30 -1.14
N GLU A 196 22.52 -0.32 -0.52
CA GLU A 196 22.65 -0.28 0.95
C GLU A 196 21.27 -0.22 1.64
N GLY A 197 20.28 0.42 1.02
CA GLY A 197 18.90 0.43 1.52
C GLY A 197 18.25 -0.96 1.60
N MET A 198 18.72 -1.95 0.84
CA MET A 198 18.22 -3.33 0.93
C MET A 198 18.51 -3.96 2.29
N LEU A 199 19.63 -3.60 2.91
CA LEU A 199 20.01 -4.11 4.24
C LEU A 199 19.00 -3.64 5.30
N PHE A 200 18.59 -2.39 5.21
CA PHE A 200 17.52 -1.83 6.05
C PHE A 200 16.18 -2.53 5.81
N CYS A 201 15.80 -2.71 4.53
CA CYS A 201 14.55 -3.37 4.17
C CYS A 201 14.51 -4.82 4.67
N ALA A 202 15.61 -5.57 4.50
CA ALA A 202 15.72 -6.95 5.00
C ALA A 202 15.60 -7.01 6.53
N ALA A 203 16.25 -6.09 7.25
CA ALA A 203 16.13 -6.00 8.71
C ALA A 203 14.70 -5.67 9.15
N ALA A 204 14.00 -4.74 8.44
CA ALA A 204 12.62 -4.41 8.73
C ALA A 204 11.67 -5.60 8.50
N MET A 205 11.89 -6.36 7.41
CA MET A 205 11.12 -7.56 7.11
C MET A 205 11.34 -8.66 8.15
N ASP A 206 12.58 -8.89 8.58
CA ASP A 206 12.91 -9.87 9.61
C ASP A 206 12.38 -9.48 10.99
N ASN A 207 12.56 -8.23 11.41
CA ASN A 207 12.11 -7.74 12.72
C ASN A 207 10.58 -7.66 12.84
N GLY A 208 9.86 -7.38 11.74
CA GLY A 208 8.41 -7.20 11.73
C GLY A 208 7.90 -6.05 12.61
N LEU A 209 6.60 -5.80 12.54
CA LEU A 209 5.89 -4.85 13.39
C LEU A 209 5.12 -5.60 14.47
N TYR A 210 5.29 -5.21 15.73
CA TYR A 210 4.51 -5.75 16.82
C TYR A 210 3.11 -5.15 16.83
N VAL A 211 2.11 -6.01 16.94
CA VAL A 211 0.68 -5.66 17.01
C VAL A 211 0.15 -5.97 18.39
N ASN A 212 -0.35 -4.95 19.09
CA ASN A 212 -1.14 -5.16 20.30
C ASN A 212 -2.50 -5.75 19.91
N ARG A 213 -2.65 -7.06 20.10
CA ARG A 213 -3.87 -7.81 19.72
C ARG A 213 -5.13 -7.26 20.36
N ASP A 214 -5.06 -6.93 21.64
CA ASP A 214 -6.22 -6.44 22.39
C ASP A 214 -6.73 -5.13 21.79
N VAL A 215 -5.83 -4.19 21.50
CA VAL A 215 -6.17 -2.93 20.84
C VAL A 215 -6.69 -3.17 19.41
N ALA A 216 -6.04 -4.05 18.64
CA ALA A 216 -6.42 -4.32 17.25
C ALA A 216 -7.85 -4.89 17.16
N PHE A 217 -8.14 -5.93 17.92
CA PHE A 217 -9.47 -6.55 17.89
C PHE A 217 -10.55 -5.69 18.56
N ALA A 218 -10.19 -4.90 19.59
CA ALA A 218 -11.10 -3.91 20.17
C ALA A 218 -11.50 -2.83 19.15
N GLN A 219 -10.55 -2.27 18.42
CA GLN A 219 -10.82 -1.29 17.36
C GLN A 219 -11.68 -1.89 16.24
N MET A 220 -11.41 -3.14 15.87
CA MET A 220 -12.21 -3.85 14.86
C MET A 220 -13.65 -4.02 15.33
N ALA A 221 -13.88 -4.39 16.59
CA ALA A 221 -15.24 -4.53 17.17
C ALA A 221 -15.97 -3.19 17.19
N ILE A 222 -15.33 -2.11 17.67
CA ILE A 222 -15.89 -0.75 17.70
C ILE A 222 -16.23 -0.29 16.27
N GLY A 223 -15.33 -0.53 15.31
CA GLY A 223 -15.54 -0.16 13.92
C GLY A 223 -16.71 -0.89 13.28
N ASN A 224 -16.82 -2.20 13.48
CA ASN A 224 -17.96 -3.00 13.00
C ASN A 224 -19.28 -2.56 13.65
N HIS A 225 -19.30 -2.30 14.95
CA HIS A 225 -20.50 -1.77 15.61
C HIS A 225 -20.94 -0.44 15.00
N ARG A 226 -19.99 0.49 14.80
CA ARG A 226 -20.30 1.80 14.17
C ARG A 226 -20.77 1.64 12.72
N LEU A 227 -20.16 0.73 11.94
CA LEU A 227 -20.56 0.44 10.58
C LEU A 227 -22.02 -0.03 10.52
N ASN A 228 -22.42 -0.93 11.42
CA ASN A 228 -23.80 -1.42 11.51
C ASN A 228 -24.77 -0.28 11.84
N GLN A 229 -24.44 0.61 12.78
CA GLN A 229 -25.26 1.79 13.10
C GLN A 229 -25.44 2.70 11.87
N LEU A 230 -24.40 2.91 11.06
CA LEU A 230 -24.50 3.69 9.83
C LEU A 230 -25.42 3.01 8.81
N VAL A 231 -25.29 1.71 8.61
CA VAL A 231 -26.17 0.92 7.71
C VAL A 231 -27.63 1.03 8.16
N GLU A 232 -27.91 0.91 9.45
CA GLU A 232 -29.24 1.10 10.01
C GLU A 232 -29.78 2.52 9.75
N SER A 233 -28.95 3.56 9.92
CA SER A 233 -29.33 4.94 9.66
C SER A 233 -29.71 5.18 8.21
N PHE A 234 -29.05 4.49 7.26
CA PHE A 234 -29.34 4.60 5.83
C PHE A 234 -30.72 4.04 5.45
N GLN A 235 -31.29 3.12 6.24
CA GLN A 235 -32.64 2.59 5.97
C GLN A 235 -33.67 3.70 5.96
N LYS A 236 -33.50 4.74 6.76
CA LYS A 236 -34.35 5.93 6.78
C LYS A 236 -34.41 6.65 5.43
N TRP A 237 -33.33 6.62 4.66
CA TRP A 237 -33.20 7.23 3.35
C TRP A 237 -33.53 6.31 2.19
N ARG A 238 -33.77 5.02 2.48
CA ARG A 238 -34.21 4.01 1.51
C ARG A 238 -35.74 3.95 1.36
N GLY A 239 -36.47 4.94 1.87
CA GLY A 239 -37.91 4.97 1.79
C GLY A 239 -38.44 4.69 0.39
N GLY A 240 -39.38 3.72 0.26
CA GLY A 240 -39.92 3.28 -1.01
C GLY A 240 -39.08 2.20 -1.73
N PHE A 241 -37.94 1.76 -1.17
CA PHE A 241 -37.19 0.64 -1.74
C PHE A 241 -37.99 -0.66 -1.58
N PRO A 242 -38.12 -1.52 -2.62
CA PRO A 242 -38.86 -2.76 -2.52
C PRO A 242 -38.28 -3.67 -1.42
N SER A 243 -39.17 -4.24 -0.58
CA SER A 243 -38.77 -5.09 0.56
C SER A 243 -38.04 -6.38 0.14
N ASP A 244 -38.26 -6.81 -1.12
CA ASP A 244 -37.63 -7.97 -1.73
C ASP A 244 -36.34 -7.65 -2.50
N ALA A 245 -35.94 -6.38 -2.54
CA ALA A 245 -34.68 -5.98 -3.15
C ALA A 245 -33.54 -5.95 -2.13
N VAL A 246 -32.50 -6.74 -2.36
CA VAL A 246 -31.28 -6.69 -1.57
C VAL A 246 -30.41 -5.49 -2.03
N PHE A 247 -30.40 -4.46 -1.22
CA PHE A 247 -29.51 -3.32 -1.46
C PHE A 247 -28.07 -3.70 -1.08
N LYS A 248 -27.11 -3.29 -1.92
CA LYS A 248 -25.69 -3.56 -1.68
C LYS A 248 -24.92 -2.23 -1.66
N GLU A 249 -24.49 -1.81 -0.49
CA GLU A 249 -23.71 -0.57 -0.25
C GLU A 249 -22.37 -0.58 -0.96
N THR A 250 -21.84 -1.75 -1.29
CA THR A 250 -20.59 -1.92 -2.05
C THR A 250 -20.79 -1.93 -3.57
N SER A 251 -22.04 -1.89 -4.05
CA SER A 251 -22.32 -1.88 -5.48
C SER A 251 -22.35 -0.45 -6.02
N ALA A 252 -21.44 -0.12 -6.95
CA ALA A 252 -21.43 1.19 -7.60
C ALA A 252 -22.75 1.55 -8.32
N PHE A 253 -23.47 0.56 -8.84
CA PHE A 253 -24.79 0.77 -9.49
C PHE A 253 -25.86 1.13 -8.47
N HIS A 254 -25.93 0.37 -7.36
CA HIS A 254 -26.90 0.61 -6.31
C HIS A 254 -26.65 1.97 -5.64
N MET A 255 -25.41 2.24 -5.30
CA MET A 255 -25.01 3.51 -4.67
C MET A 255 -25.22 4.70 -5.58
N SER A 256 -24.86 4.60 -6.88
CA SER A 256 -25.08 5.68 -7.83
C SER A 256 -26.57 6.00 -8.01
N ALA A 257 -27.42 4.99 -8.25
CA ALA A 257 -28.86 5.19 -8.39
C ALA A 257 -29.48 5.75 -7.10
N TRP A 258 -29.08 5.29 -5.95
CA TRP A 258 -29.61 5.75 -4.67
C TRP A 258 -29.21 7.19 -4.33
N ILE A 259 -27.92 7.55 -4.55
CA ILE A 259 -27.41 8.89 -4.22
C ILE A 259 -27.84 9.93 -5.24
N TYR A 260 -27.68 9.64 -6.53
CA TYR A 260 -27.90 10.62 -7.60
C TYR A 260 -29.25 10.50 -8.33
N GLY A 261 -29.98 9.42 -8.06
CA GLY A 261 -31.24 9.10 -8.75
C GLY A 261 -31.04 8.21 -9.97
N GLY A 262 -32.14 7.60 -10.42
CA GLY A 262 -32.21 6.78 -11.62
C GLY A 262 -32.61 5.33 -11.39
N PRO A 263 -32.71 4.53 -12.47
CA PRO A 263 -33.22 3.17 -12.42
C PRO A 263 -32.21 2.18 -11.80
N LEU A 264 -32.59 1.59 -10.69
CA LEU A 264 -31.87 0.52 -10.04
C LEU A 264 -32.37 -0.84 -10.53
N LYS A 265 -31.49 -1.60 -11.18
CA LYS A 265 -31.81 -2.96 -11.61
C LYS A 265 -31.47 -3.95 -10.48
N TYR A 266 -32.44 -4.77 -10.08
CA TYR A 266 -32.28 -5.79 -9.05
C TYR A 266 -32.96 -7.10 -9.42
N LYS A 267 -32.61 -8.17 -8.74
CA LYS A 267 -33.24 -9.48 -8.90
C LYS A 267 -34.10 -9.81 -7.69
N ALA A 268 -35.32 -10.23 -7.95
CA ALA A 268 -36.24 -10.72 -6.93
C ALA A 268 -36.82 -12.08 -7.29
N ARG A 269 -37.10 -12.88 -6.27
CA ARG A 269 -37.88 -14.12 -6.44
C ARG A 269 -39.36 -13.76 -6.43
N LYS A 270 -40.07 -14.03 -7.54
CA LYS A 270 -41.49 -13.82 -7.68
C LYS A 270 -42.15 -15.09 -8.22
N PRO A 271 -43.47 -15.27 -8.01
CA PRO A 271 -44.24 -16.35 -8.65
C PRO A 271 -44.08 -16.39 -10.17
N TYR A 272 -44.16 -17.53 -10.77
CA TYR A 272 -44.11 -17.70 -12.23
C TYR A 272 -45.19 -16.83 -12.94
N SER A 273 -46.31 -16.62 -12.26
CA SER A 273 -47.43 -15.78 -12.77
C SER A 273 -47.10 -14.27 -12.81
N PHE A 274 -46.00 -13.83 -12.24
CA PHE A 274 -45.60 -12.41 -12.19
C PHE A 274 -45.43 -11.76 -13.58
N ASP A 275 -44.99 -12.51 -14.58
CA ASP A 275 -44.89 -12.06 -15.99
C ASP A 275 -46.09 -12.43 -16.87
N GLY A 276 -47.22 -12.85 -16.28
CA GLY A 276 -48.40 -13.33 -16.99
C GLY A 276 -48.31 -14.80 -17.41
N SER A 277 -47.27 -15.53 -17.05
CA SER A 277 -47.19 -16.95 -17.28
C SER A 277 -48.18 -17.71 -16.38
N PRO A 278 -48.59 -18.95 -16.72
CA PRO A 278 -49.38 -19.76 -15.80
C PRO A 278 -48.70 -19.99 -14.47
N GLU A 279 -49.47 -19.98 -13.41
CA GLU A 279 -48.98 -20.27 -12.07
C GLU A 279 -48.43 -21.70 -12.02
N GLN A 280 -47.32 -21.88 -11.35
CA GLN A 280 -46.67 -23.16 -11.17
C GLN A 280 -46.45 -23.43 -9.67
N TYR A 281 -46.59 -24.64 -9.27
CA TYR A 281 -46.40 -25.05 -7.89
C TYR A 281 -45.15 -25.90 -7.74
N VAL A 282 -44.58 -25.92 -6.54
CA VAL A 282 -43.45 -26.80 -6.19
C VAL A 282 -43.98 -28.24 -6.21
N LYS A 283 -43.24 -29.11 -6.90
CA LYS A 283 -43.58 -30.55 -6.92
C LYS A 283 -42.84 -31.28 -5.83
N ALA A 284 -43.56 -32.00 -5.02
CA ALA A 284 -43.03 -32.93 -4.03
C ALA A 284 -43.53 -34.36 -4.26
N ASP A 285 -42.85 -35.30 -3.62
CA ASP A 285 -43.22 -36.69 -3.64
C ASP A 285 -44.11 -36.97 -2.44
N PHE A 286 -45.30 -37.53 -2.73
CA PHE A 286 -46.34 -37.86 -1.75
C PHE A 286 -46.61 -39.36 -1.72
N ILE A 287 -46.97 -39.84 -0.54
CA ILE A 287 -47.62 -41.10 -0.33
C ILE A 287 -49.12 -40.79 -0.21
N LYS A 288 -49.98 -41.64 -0.78
CA LYS A 288 -51.42 -41.52 -0.69
C LYS A 288 -52.07 -42.64 0.08
N PHE A 289 -53.09 -42.29 0.83
CA PHE A 289 -53.96 -43.20 1.56
C PHE A 289 -55.22 -43.49 0.76
N LYS A 290 -55.93 -44.55 1.13
CA LYS A 290 -57.12 -44.96 0.42
C LYS A 290 -58.29 -43.98 0.49
N ASP A 291 -58.34 -43.10 1.46
CA ASP A 291 -59.31 -42.01 1.59
C ASP A 291 -58.96 -40.80 0.72
N GLY A 292 -57.81 -40.82 0.05
CA GLY A 292 -57.32 -39.68 -0.78
C GLY A 292 -56.43 -38.73 -0.03
N HIS A 293 -56.17 -38.90 1.27
CA HIS A 293 -55.21 -38.13 2.02
C HIS A 293 -53.83 -38.33 1.43
N ARG A 294 -53.04 -37.25 1.37
CA ARG A 294 -51.65 -37.28 0.87
C ARG A 294 -50.67 -36.77 1.95
N HIS A 295 -49.56 -37.46 2.08
CA HIS A 295 -48.51 -37.11 3.02
C HIS A 295 -47.18 -36.99 2.31
N LEU A 296 -46.32 -36.02 2.68
CA LEU A 296 -45.01 -35.86 2.07
C LEU A 296 -44.08 -37.03 2.40
N VAL A 297 -43.39 -37.58 1.40
CA VAL A 297 -42.46 -38.69 1.60
C VAL A 297 -41.39 -38.38 2.64
N ALA A 298 -40.85 -37.18 2.63
CA ALA A 298 -39.83 -36.75 3.59
C ALA A 298 -40.32 -36.75 5.05
N GLU A 299 -41.59 -36.35 5.26
CA GLU A 299 -42.23 -36.40 6.58
C GLU A 299 -42.64 -37.82 6.96
N TRP A 300 -43.09 -38.60 5.96
CA TRP A 300 -43.41 -40.03 6.13
C TRP A 300 -42.19 -40.84 6.59
N GLU A 301 -41.03 -40.63 5.98
CA GLU A 301 -39.81 -41.31 6.36
C GLU A 301 -39.32 -40.93 7.76
N ALA A 302 -39.68 -39.73 8.26
CA ALA A 302 -39.40 -39.28 9.61
C ALA A 302 -40.35 -39.81 10.68
N LEU A 303 -41.53 -40.34 10.30
CA LEU A 303 -42.50 -40.97 11.21
C LEU A 303 -41.94 -42.31 11.71
N GLY A 304 -41.88 -42.50 12.98
CA GLY A 304 -41.56 -43.81 13.55
C GLY A 304 -42.75 -44.79 13.37
N ALA A 305 -42.55 -46.04 13.78
CA ALA A 305 -43.57 -47.08 13.63
C ALA A 305 -44.94 -46.72 14.25
N GLU A 306 -44.97 -46.00 15.37
CA GLU A 306 -46.19 -45.49 16.01
C GLU A 306 -46.91 -44.49 15.12
N GLY A 307 -46.22 -43.47 14.61
CA GLY A 307 -46.81 -42.46 13.74
C GLY A 307 -47.36 -43.01 12.44
N LEU A 308 -46.76 -44.06 11.89
CA LEU A 308 -47.28 -44.78 10.71
C LEU A 308 -48.60 -45.48 11.03
N CYS A 309 -48.71 -46.13 12.19
CA CYS A 309 -49.97 -46.78 12.66
C CYS A 309 -51.07 -45.75 12.87
N ASP A 310 -50.75 -44.59 13.45
CA ASP A 310 -51.73 -43.53 13.68
C ASP A 310 -52.27 -42.96 12.37
N MET A 311 -51.41 -42.73 11.37
CA MET A 311 -51.81 -42.27 10.03
C MET A 311 -52.68 -43.30 9.30
N GLU A 312 -52.36 -44.61 9.37
CA GLU A 312 -53.20 -45.68 8.78
C GLU A 312 -54.53 -45.85 9.52
N PHE A 313 -54.55 -45.60 10.81
CA PHE A 313 -55.81 -45.66 11.59
C PHE A 313 -56.71 -44.46 11.20
N GLU A 314 -56.17 -43.28 10.96
CA GLU A 314 -56.95 -42.10 10.58
C GLU A 314 -57.40 -42.12 9.12
N HIS A 315 -56.51 -42.50 8.18
CA HIS A 315 -56.68 -42.33 6.73
C HIS A 315 -56.85 -43.65 5.95
N GLY A 316 -56.79 -44.80 6.63
CA GLY A 316 -56.81 -46.11 6.04
C GLY A 316 -55.46 -46.57 5.48
N GLU A 317 -55.47 -47.73 4.80
CA GLU A 317 -54.17 -48.23 4.27
C GLU A 317 -53.54 -47.33 3.20
N VAL A 318 -52.20 -47.34 3.21
CA VAL A 318 -51.38 -46.64 2.19
C VAL A 318 -51.52 -47.34 0.83
N GLU A 319 -51.56 -46.60 -0.24
CA GLU A 319 -51.48 -47.14 -1.60
C GLU A 319 -50.10 -47.79 -1.87
N LEU A 320 -50.12 -49.10 -2.25
CA LEU A 320 -48.89 -49.83 -2.54
C LEU A 320 -48.68 -50.06 -4.05
N TYR A 321 -47.43 -50.20 -4.47
CA TYR A 321 -47.13 -50.66 -5.82
C TYR A 321 -47.59 -52.10 -5.99
N ARG A 322 -48.43 -52.40 -7.01
CA ARG A 322 -49.01 -53.67 -7.28
C ARG A 322 -48.14 -54.64 -8.13
N ALA A 323 -47.18 -54.09 -8.83
CA ALA A 323 -46.29 -54.87 -9.73
C ALA A 323 -44.91 -54.17 -9.85
N GLY A 324 -43.93 -54.82 -10.44
CA GLY A 324 -42.60 -54.32 -10.72
C GLY A 324 -41.62 -54.46 -9.56
N LYS A 325 -40.47 -53.75 -9.66
CA LYS A 325 -39.35 -53.82 -8.72
C LYS A 325 -39.70 -53.35 -7.30
N ASN A 326 -40.69 -52.46 -7.21
CA ASN A 326 -41.10 -51.83 -5.95
C ASN A 326 -42.39 -52.46 -5.37
N LYS A 327 -42.86 -53.59 -5.88
CA LYS A 327 -44.07 -54.25 -5.43
C LYS A 327 -44.11 -54.41 -3.91
N GLY A 328 -45.20 -53.92 -3.29
CA GLY A 328 -45.40 -53.96 -1.84
C GLY A 328 -44.82 -52.78 -1.05
N LEU A 329 -44.10 -51.88 -1.70
CA LEU A 329 -43.66 -50.60 -1.08
C LEU A 329 -44.74 -49.53 -1.27
N PRO A 330 -44.78 -48.50 -0.39
CA PRO A 330 -45.66 -47.33 -0.57
C PRO A 330 -45.45 -46.70 -1.93
N LYS A 331 -46.57 -46.40 -2.60
CA LYS A 331 -46.52 -45.84 -3.94
C LYS A 331 -46.33 -44.34 -3.86
N VAL A 332 -45.21 -43.85 -4.44
CA VAL A 332 -44.86 -42.44 -4.48
C VAL A 332 -45.50 -41.76 -5.71
N PHE A 333 -46.15 -40.65 -5.46
CA PHE A 333 -46.79 -39.78 -6.46
C PHE A 333 -46.13 -38.42 -6.48
N ARG A 334 -45.60 -37.96 -7.60
CA ARG A 334 -45.02 -36.61 -7.74
C ARG A 334 -46.12 -35.61 -8.16
N GLU A 335 -46.60 -34.87 -7.19
CA GLU A 335 -47.71 -33.92 -7.36
C GLU A 335 -47.34 -32.51 -6.94
N ASP A 336 -48.18 -31.53 -7.32
CA ASP A 336 -48.00 -30.14 -6.90
C ASP A 336 -48.35 -29.99 -5.42
N THR A 337 -47.49 -29.25 -4.71
CA THR A 337 -47.77 -28.77 -3.35
C THR A 337 -48.61 -27.50 -3.39
N ASP A 338 -49.00 -26.96 -2.23
CA ASP A 338 -49.69 -25.67 -2.13
C ASP A 338 -48.68 -24.51 -2.22
N GLU A 339 -47.39 -24.78 -2.30
CA GLU A 339 -46.32 -23.77 -2.39
C GLU A 339 -46.14 -23.33 -3.86
N VAL A 340 -46.29 -22.02 -4.09
CA VAL A 340 -46.12 -21.44 -5.40
C VAL A 340 -44.66 -21.46 -5.79
N LYS A 341 -44.34 -21.98 -6.95
CA LYS A 341 -42.96 -22.00 -7.47
C LYS A 341 -42.50 -20.63 -7.85
N LEU A 342 -41.34 -20.21 -7.28
CA LEU A 342 -40.72 -18.91 -7.54
C LEU A 342 -39.62 -19.04 -8.60
N LYS A 343 -39.46 -17.99 -9.41
CA LYS A 343 -38.30 -17.79 -10.30
C LYS A 343 -37.73 -16.41 -10.11
N TRP A 344 -36.48 -16.24 -10.55
CA TRP A 344 -35.81 -14.94 -10.52
C TRP A 344 -36.29 -14.04 -11.68
N PHE A 345 -36.63 -12.78 -11.34
CA PHE A 345 -36.95 -11.74 -12.30
C PHE A 345 -35.95 -10.61 -12.16
N ASP A 346 -35.60 -9.99 -13.29
CA ASP A 346 -34.87 -8.72 -13.34
C ASP A 346 -35.92 -7.62 -13.25
N LEU A 347 -35.90 -6.83 -12.20
CA LEU A 347 -36.80 -5.74 -11.91
C LEU A 347 -36.08 -4.41 -11.91
N ILE A 348 -36.79 -3.32 -12.10
CA ILE A 348 -36.27 -1.96 -12.05
C ILE A 348 -37.07 -1.17 -11.00
N HIS A 349 -36.36 -0.49 -10.14
CA HIS A 349 -36.88 0.47 -9.18
C HIS A 349 -36.32 1.86 -9.49
N GLU A 350 -37.18 2.86 -9.63
CA GLU A 350 -36.78 4.25 -9.84
C GLU A 350 -36.40 4.89 -8.50
N CYS A 351 -35.12 5.18 -8.32
CA CYS A 351 -34.61 5.86 -7.14
C CYS A 351 -34.73 7.39 -7.34
N PRO A 352 -35.32 8.12 -6.39
CA PRO A 352 -35.48 9.59 -6.51
C PRO A 352 -34.15 10.34 -6.42
N GLY A 353 -33.12 9.73 -5.83
CA GLY A 353 -31.83 10.36 -5.53
C GLY A 353 -31.85 11.20 -4.24
N ILE A 354 -30.81 11.10 -3.46
CA ILE A 354 -30.60 11.89 -2.24
C ILE A 354 -30.00 13.25 -2.62
N ALA A 355 -28.88 13.23 -3.36
CA ALA A 355 -28.15 14.39 -3.83
C ALA A 355 -28.45 14.63 -5.32
N ARG A 356 -29.56 15.26 -5.61
CA ARG A 356 -30.01 15.54 -6.97
C ARG A 356 -29.09 16.54 -7.65
N LEU A 357 -28.36 16.09 -8.69
CA LEU A 357 -27.38 16.90 -9.42
C LEU A 357 -28.01 18.07 -10.23
N ASP A 358 -29.32 18.05 -10.45
CA ASP A 358 -30.04 19.17 -11.06
C ASP A 358 -30.20 20.39 -10.15
N LEU A 359 -29.86 20.26 -8.86
CA LEU A 359 -29.77 21.39 -7.92
C LEU A 359 -28.47 22.18 -8.06
N LEU A 360 -27.44 21.57 -8.70
CA LEU A 360 -26.17 22.24 -8.92
C LEU A 360 -26.29 23.29 -10.06
N PRO A 361 -25.55 24.41 -9.99
CA PRO A 361 -25.39 25.32 -11.12
C PRO A 361 -24.87 24.58 -12.36
N ASP A 362 -25.36 24.95 -13.56
CA ASP A 362 -25.07 24.26 -14.83
C ASP A 362 -23.56 24.05 -15.10
N ALA A 363 -22.75 25.06 -14.81
CA ALA A 363 -21.29 24.96 -14.97
C ALA A 363 -20.69 23.88 -14.07
N LEU A 364 -21.11 23.82 -12.81
CA LEU A 364 -20.62 22.87 -11.82
C LEU A 364 -21.14 21.45 -12.11
N LYS A 365 -22.40 21.32 -12.54
CA LYS A 365 -22.97 20.04 -12.97
C LYS A 365 -22.22 19.46 -14.15
N LYS A 366 -21.91 20.28 -15.15
CA LYS A 366 -21.14 19.86 -16.33
C LYS A 366 -19.74 19.38 -15.94
N GLU A 367 -19.11 20.04 -15.00
CA GLU A 367 -17.80 19.66 -14.47
C GLU A 367 -17.89 18.35 -13.69
N PHE A 368 -18.88 18.20 -12.83
CA PHE A 368 -19.15 16.97 -12.08
C PHE A 368 -19.40 15.79 -13.03
N ASP A 369 -20.18 16.01 -14.08
CA ASP A 369 -20.46 15.03 -15.13
C ASP A 369 -19.18 14.59 -15.86
N ASN A 370 -18.28 15.51 -16.17
CA ASN A 370 -17.02 15.20 -16.85
C ASN A 370 -16.03 14.41 -15.98
N GLU A 371 -15.96 14.73 -14.70
CA GLU A 371 -14.95 14.18 -13.79
C GLU A 371 -15.39 12.86 -13.17
N PHE A 372 -16.68 12.75 -12.79
CA PHE A 372 -17.16 11.64 -11.97
C PHE A 372 -18.02 10.63 -12.67
N THR A 373 -18.17 10.71 -14.01
CA THR A 373 -18.87 9.69 -14.78
C THR A 373 -17.94 8.63 -15.33
N GLY A 374 -18.29 7.36 -15.06
CA GLY A 374 -17.59 6.21 -15.61
C GLY A 374 -18.12 5.78 -16.99
N LYS A 375 -17.48 4.77 -17.59
CA LYS A 375 -17.95 4.12 -18.84
C LYS A 375 -19.25 3.32 -18.65
N ARG A 376 -19.60 3.01 -17.39
CA ARG A 376 -20.79 2.21 -17.03
C ARG A 376 -22.05 3.05 -17.12
N LYS A 377 -23.17 2.41 -17.48
CA LYS A 377 -24.46 3.06 -17.59
C LYS A 377 -25.54 2.34 -16.79
N LEU A 378 -26.52 3.09 -16.28
CA LEU A 378 -27.73 2.57 -15.66
C LEU A 378 -28.68 1.98 -16.75
N ALA A 379 -29.79 1.41 -16.34
CA ALA A 379 -30.70 0.71 -17.25
C ALA A 379 -31.34 1.60 -18.32
N ASP A 380 -31.52 2.90 -18.04
CA ASP A 380 -32.03 3.93 -18.97
C ASP A 380 -30.95 4.57 -19.85
N GLY A 381 -29.68 4.14 -19.71
CA GLY A 381 -28.55 4.71 -20.43
C GLY A 381 -27.93 5.94 -19.77
N SER A 382 -28.45 6.41 -18.63
CA SER A 382 -27.81 7.45 -17.82
C SER A 382 -26.47 6.99 -17.25
N PRO A 383 -25.51 7.90 -16.96
CA PRO A 383 -24.20 7.51 -16.47
C PRO A 383 -24.28 6.95 -15.04
N VAL A 384 -23.43 5.97 -14.74
CA VAL A 384 -23.13 5.58 -13.36
C VAL A 384 -22.11 6.57 -12.83
N TYR A 385 -22.48 7.37 -11.86
CA TYR A 385 -21.59 8.32 -11.19
C TYR A 385 -20.72 7.61 -10.16
N SER A 386 -19.53 8.14 -9.99
CA SER A 386 -18.64 7.70 -8.91
C SER A 386 -19.24 8.02 -7.54
N THR A 387 -19.20 7.06 -6.65
CA THR A 387 -19.60 7.19 -5.23
C THR A 387 -18.39 7.05 -4.31
N ALA A 388 -17.20 7.27 -4.84
CA ALA A 388 -15.95 7.33 -4.10
C ALA A 388 -15.89 8.58 -3.19
N LYS A 389 -14.80 8.73 -2.45
CA LYS A 389 -14.62 9.83 -1.49
C LYS A 389 -14.78 11.21 -2.13
N ASP A 390 -14.08 11.46 -3.24
CA ASP A 390 -13.96 12.81 -3.81
C ASP A 390 -15.30 13.43 -4.25
N PRO A 391 -16.16 12.75 -5.05
CA PRO A 391 -17.47 13.29 -5.40
C PRO A 391 -18.37 13.52 -4.19
N LEU A 392 -18.38 12.61 -3.21
CA LEU A 392 -19.18 12.76 -2.00
C LEU A 392 -18.69 13.92 -1.13
N GLU A 393 -17.37 14.10 -1.04
CA GLU A 393 -16.77 15.22 -0.30
C GLU A 393 -17.06 16.57 -0.96
N VAL A 394 -17.02 16.64 -2.28
CA VAL A 394 -17.42 17.84 -3.03
C VAL A 394 -18.87 18.19 -2.72
N LEU A 395 -19.80 17.23 -2.81
CA LEU A 395 -21.22 17.48 -2.60
C LEU A 395 -21.58 17.79 -1.14
N SER A 396 -20.94 17.13 -0.17
CA SER A 396 -21.20 17.35 1.27
C SER A 396 -20.87 18.77 1.73
N LYS A 397 -20.02 19.48 1.02
CA LYS A 397 -19.61 20.87 1.30
C LYS A 397 -20.48 21.93 0.59
N ARG A 398 -21.45 21.51 -0.24
CA ARG A 398 -22.26 22.41 -1.08
C ARG A 398 -23.52 22.88 -0.35
N ASN A 399 -23.69 24.22 -0.32
CA ASN A 399 -24.83 24.85 0.32
C ASN A 399 -26.13 24.75 -0.51
N GLU A 400 -26.01 24.32 -1.77
CA GLU A 400 -27.16 24.04 -2.64
C GLU A 400 -28.00 22.86 -2.15
N PHE A 401 -27.40 21.97 -1.36
CA PHE A 401 -28.07 20.85 -0.74
C PHE A 401 -28.60 21.19 0.65
N PRO A 402 -29.78 20.69 1.06
CA PRO A 402 -30.29 20.76 2.42
C PRO A 402 -29.31 20.16 3.45
N SER A 403 -29.38 20.60 4.71
CA SER A 403 -28.47 20.11 5.76
C SER A 403 -28.57 18.60 5.97
N ASP A 404 -29.79 18.04 5.96
CA ASP A 404 -30.04 16.61 6.12
C ASP A 404 -29.42 15.77 4.97
N VAL A 405 -29.42 16.29 3.72
CA VAL A 405 -28.72 15.67 2.60
C VAL A 405 -27.20 15.72 2.82
N ARG A 406 -26.65 16.83 3.29
CA ARG A 406 -25.22 16.94 3.61
C ARG A 406 -24.80 15.99 4.75
N ASP A 407 -25.67 15.83 5.76
CA ASP A 407 -25.43 14.91 6.88
C ASP A 407 -25.36 13.46 6.41
N VAL A 408 -26.27 13.04 5.50
CA VAL A 408 -26.22 11.67 4.95
C VAL A 408 -25.02 11.46 4.03
N LEU A 409 -24.61 12.48 3.28
CA LEU A 409 -23.37 12.39 2.49
C LEU A 409 -22.13 12.27 3.41
N GLY A 410 -22.11 12.99 4.55
CA GLY A 410 -21.12 12.84 5.60
C GLY A 410 -21.10 11.43 6.20
N ALA A 411 -22.26 10.88 6.51
CA ALA A 411 -22.39 9.49 6.99
C ALA A 411 -21.92 8.45 5.97
N LEU A 412 -22.14 8.69 4.66
CA LEU A 412 -21.60 7.84 3.60
C LEU A 412 -20.07 7.91 3.48
N LEU A 413 -19.48 9.09 3.69
CA LEU A 413 -18.03 9.24 3.76
C LEU A 413 -17.44 8.49 4.96
N GLU A 414 -18.09 8.57 6.12
CA GLU A 414 -17.70 7.81 7.32
C GLU A 414 -17.82 6.30 7.07
N PHE A 415 -18.92 5.85 6.47
CA PHE A 415 -19.13 4.45 6.09
C PHE A 415 -18.01 3.94 5.15
N ALA A 416 -17.73 4.68 4.06
CA ALA A 416 -16.70 4.28 3.10
C ALA A 416 -15.30 4.21 3.72
N LYS A 417 -15.00 5.12 4.65
CA LYS A 417 -13.76 5.12 5.42
C LYS A 417 -13.66 3.91 6.34
N LEU A 418 -14.70 3.65 7.14
CA LEU A 418 -14.73 2.52 8.08
C LEU A 418 -14.69 1.18 7.34
N ASP A 419 -15.46 1.02 6.25
CA ASP A 419 -15.45 -0.19 5.43
C ASP A 419 -14.08 -0.46 4.83
N LYS A 420 -13.41 0.60 4.34
CA LYS A 420 -12.02 0.51 3.88
C LYS A 420 -11.06 0.14 5.00
N ASP A 421 -11.15 0.79 6.15
CA ASP A 421 -10.25 0.54 7.28
C ASP A 421 -10.42 -0.90 7.78
N LEU A 422 -11.66 -1.35 8.00
CA LEU A 422 -11.98 -2.72 8.44
C LEU A 422 -11.53 -3.79 7.43
N GLY A 423 -11.76 -3.55 6.13
CA GLY A 423 -11.41 -4.51 5.09
C GLY A 423 -9.95 -4.52 4.68
N THR A 424 -9.20 -3.42 4.93
CA THR A 424 -7.81 -3.28 4.51
C THR A 424 -6.82 -3.53 5.64
N TYR A 425 -7.12 -3.02 6.83
CA TYR A 425 -6.15 -2.96 7.93
C TYR A 425 -6.44 -3.94 9.07
N TYR A 426 -7.70 -4.33 9.28
CA TYR A 426 -8.05 -5.34 10.29
C TYR A 426 -8.22 -6.72 9.65
N LEU A 427 -9.10 -7.54 10.16
CA LEU A 427 -9.42 -8.87 9.62
C LEU A 427 -10.86 -8.89 9.11
N ARG A 428 -11.04 -9.23 7.85
CA ARG A 428 -12.34 -9.51 7.25
C ARG A 428 -12.37 -10.94 6.75
N GLU A 429 -13.30 -11.73 7.27
CA GLU A 429 -13.54 -13.08 6.84
C GLU A 429 -14.75 -13.13 5.90
N MET A 430 -14.63 -13.88 4.85
CA MET A 430 -15.73 -14.23 3.94
C MET A 430 -16.03 -15.70 4.14
N CYS A 431 -17.28 -15.98 4.53
CA CYS A 431 -17.74 -17.33 4.79
C CYS A 431 -18.64 -17.82 3.65
N ASP A 432 -18.73 -19.15 3.50
CA ASP A 432 -19.76 -19.81 2.69
C ASP A 432 -21.12 -19.79 3.41
N ASP A 433 -22.14 -20.40 2.76
CA ASP A 433 -23.49 -20.47 3.31
C ASP A 433 -23.57 -21.34 4.59
N ASP A 434 -22.57 -22.18 4.83
CA ASP A 434 -22.46 -23.06 6.02
C ASP A 434 -21.65 -22.40 7.15
N GLY A 435 -21.13 -21.18 6.94
CA GLY A 435 -20.34 -20.43 7.91
C GLY A 435 -18.85 -20.73 7.93
N ASN A 436 -18.32 -21.53 6.99
CA ASN A 436 -16.90 -21.81 6.90
C ASN A 436 -16.17 -20.64 6.24
N VAL A 437 -15.02 -20.25 6.80
CA VAL A 437 -14.19 -19.19 6.23
C VAL A 437 -13.55 -19.67 4.93
N ILE A 438 -13.97 -19.07 3.80
CA ILE A 438 -13.44 -19.38 2.46
C ILE A 438 -12.33 -18.40 2.03
N LYS A 439 -12.29 -17.20 2.62
CA LYS A 439 -11.26 -16.20 2.33
C LYS A 439 -11.10 -15.23 3.48
N GLN A 440 -9.86 -14.84 3.74
CA GLN A 440 -9.52 -13.74 4.65
C GLN A 440 -8.95 -12.57 3.87
N ALA A 441 -9.15 -11.35 4.36
CA ALA A 441 -8.61 -10.10 3.85
C ALA A 441 -8.20 -9.18 5.00
N GLY A 442 -7.46 -8.12 4.68
CA GLY A 442 -6.93 -7.18 5.67
C GLY A 442 -5.53 -7.55 6.18
N MET A 443 -4.92 -6.65 6.95
CA MET A 443 -3.54 -6.83 7.42
C MET A 443 -3.41 -7.93 8.48
N LEU A 444 -4.41 -8.09 9.34
CA LEU A 444 -4.34 -9.05 10.45
C LEU A 444 -4.39 -10.52 9.99
N GLN A 445 -4.69 -10.82 8.72
CA GLN A 445 -4.48 -12.16 8.18
C GLN A 445 -3.01 -12.59 8.18
N TYR A 446 -2.07 -11.64 8.26
CA TYR A 446 -0.63 -11.88 8.31
C TYR A 446 -0.07 -11.84 9.74
N LEU A 447 -0.93 -11.69 10.75
CA LEU A 447 -0.54 -11.65 12.16
C LEU A 447 -0.19 -13.05 12.65
N ASN A 448 1.07 -13.26 13.03
CA ASN A 448 1.54 -14.55 13.54
C ASN A 448 1.16 -14.78 15.02
N ASP A 449 1.43 -15.97 15.54
CA ASP A 449 1.02 -16.38 16.89
C ASP A 449 1.70 -15.56 18.00
N ILE A 450 2.87 -14.98 17.72
CA ILE A 450 3.64 -14.16 18.66
C ILE A 450 3.40 -12.65 18.46
N SER A 451 2.31 -12.29 17.81
CA SER A 451 1.85 -10.88 17.63
C SER A 451 2.70 -10.01 16.71
N PHE A 452 3.38 -10.60 15.74
CA PHE A 452 4.10 -9.84 14.72
C PHE A 452 3.47 -9.97 13.34
N VAL A 453 3.59 -8.90 12.57
CA VAL A 453 3.30 -8.89 11.13
C VAL A 453 4.61 -8.60 10.40
N HIS A 454 5.01 -9.55 9.57
CA HIS A 454 6.16 -9.41 8.67
C HIS A 454 5.66 -9.06 7.28
N HIS A 455 6.15 -7.95 6.75
CA HIS A 455 5.74 -7.44 5.44
C HIS A 455 6.90 -7.51 4.45
N ASN A 456 6.58 -7.45 3.15
CA ASN A 456 7.62 -7.35 2.13
C ASN A 456 7.82 -5.88 1.73
N LEU A 457 9.07 -5.42 1.72
CA LEU A 457 9.50 -4.15 1.15
C LEU A 457 10.18 -4.40 -0.20
N ASN A 458 9.59 -3.83 -1.26
CA ASN A 458 10.05 -4.04 -2.63
C ASN A 458 10.70 -2.76 -3.18
N MET A 459 11.92 -2.88 -3.66
CA MET A 459 12.69 -1.78 -4.24
C MET A 459 12.50 -1.63 -5.76
N THR A 460 11.91 -2.63 -6.43
CA THR A 460 11.81 -2.71 -7.89
C THR A 460 10.39 -2.63 -8.43
N ALA A 461 9.43 -2.19 -7.61
CA ALA A 461 8.01 -2.27 -7.94
C ALA A 461 7.40 -0.98 -8.53
N THR A 462 8.12 0.14 -8.51
CA THR A 462 7.58 1.46 -8.94
C THR A 462 8.45 2.05 -10.05
N VAL A 463 7.88 2.86 -10.91
CA VAL A 463 8.63 3.57 -11.96
C VAL A 463 9.36 4.83 -11.45
N THR A 464 9.13 5.20 -10.20
CA THR A 464 9.73 6.37 -9.53
C THR A 464 10.74 5.99 -8.46
N THR A 465 11.29 4.80 -8.48
CA THR A 465 12.24 4.25 -7.50
C THR A 465 11.82 4.31 -6.03
N ARG A 466 10.58 4.69 -5.73
CA ARG A 466 10.02 4.59 -4.37
C ARG A 466 9.86 3.14 -3.96
N LEU A 467 10.02 2.87 -2.68
CA LEU A 467 9.68 1.57 -2.11
C LEU A 467 8.18 1.29 -2.21
N SER A 468 7.84 0.05 -2.41
CA SER A 468 6.47 -0.44 -2.24
C SER A 468 6.44 -1.55 -1.19
N SER A 469 5.25 -1.84 -0.66
CA SER A 469 5.07 -2.90 0.31
C SER A 469 3.89 -3.78 -0.06
N ASN A 470 3.97 -5.07 0.26
CA ASN A 470 2.87 -6.01 0.13
C ASN A 470 2.91 -7.07 1.22
N LYS A 471 1.82 -7.76 1.42
CA LYS A 471 1.64 -8.88 2.37
C LYS A 471 2.07 -8.55 3.82
N PRO A 472 1.53 -7.48 4.42
CA PRO A 472 0.60 -6.47 3.91
C PRO A 472 1.30 -5.21 3.35
N ASN A 473 0.50 -4.29 2.78
CA ASN A 473 1.03 -3.02 2.28
C ASN A 473 1.08 -1.96 3.41
N PHE A 474 2.22 -1.81 4.05
CA PHE A 474 2.45 -0.80 5.08
C PHE A 474 2.82 0.59 4.56
N GLN A 475 3.10 0.74 3.25
CA GLN A 475 3.31 2.06 2.65
C GLN A 475 2.02 2.89 2.57
N ASN A 476 0.85 2.26 2.68
CA ASN A 476 -0.45 2.91 2.60
C ASN A 476 -1.14 3.08 3.97
N LEU A 477 -0.40 3.01 5.08
CA LEU A 477 -0.96 3.31 6.40
C LEU A 477 -1.53 4.74 6.43
N PRO A 478 -2.73 4.93 7.02
CA PRO A 478 -3.38 6.23 7.04
C PRO A 478 -2.56 7.25 7.84
N ARG A 479 -2.66 8.52 7.47
CA ARG A 479 -2.04 9.61 8.24
C ARG A 479 -2.67 9.70 9.64
N GLY A 480 -1.88 10.14 10.62
CA GLY A 480 -2.37 10.41 11.97
C GLY A 480 -3.58 11.35 11.97
N GLY A 481 -4.52 11.12 12.88
CA GLY A 481 -5.77 11.89 12.98
C GLY A 481 -6.85 11.54 11.95
N THR A 482 -6.53 10.77 10.90
CA THR A 482 -7.52 10.35 9.90
C THR A 482 -8.08 8.95 10.15
N SER A 483 -7.36 8.09 10.85
CA SER A 483 -7.77 6.73 11.21
C SER A 483 -7.01 6.27 12.46
N ASP A 484 -7.67 5.45 13.26
CA ASP A 484 -7.11 4.89 14.49
C ASP A 484 -6.24 3.64 14.26
N VAL A 485 -6.10 3.18 13.04
CA VAL A 485 -5.38 1.95 12.67
C VAL A 485 -3.96 1.90 13.25
N LYS A 486 -3.24 3.01 13.26
CA LYS A 486 -1.88 3.08 13.78
C LYS A 486 -1.77 2.85 15.31
N LYS A 487 -2.89 2.88 16.04
CA LYS A 487 -2.91 2.63 17.51
C LYS A 487 -2.56 1.19 17.85
N MET A 488 -2.85 0.23 16.96
CA MET A 488 -2.53 -1.18 17.22
C MET A 488 -1.03 -1.51 17.10
N PHE A 489 -0.24 -0.69 16.40
CA PHE A 489 1.20 -0.90 16.28
C PHE A 489 1.92 -0.23 17.44
N THR A 490 2.27 -1.01 18.46
CA THR A 490 2.91 -0.56 19.70
C THR A 490 4.34 -1.08 19.78
N SER A 491 5.12 -0.61 20.76
CA SER A 491 6.45 -1.14 20.98
C SER A 491 6.40 -2.59 21.49
N ARG A 492 7.30 -3.45 20.98
CA ARG A 492 7.53 -4.83 21.47
C ARG A 492 8.06 -4.88 22.92
N PHE A 493 8.63 -3.79 23.40
CA PHE A 493 9.10 -3.65 24.78
C PHE A 493 7.99 -3.26 25.77
N GLY A 494 6.73 -3.17 25.32
CA GLY A 494 5.61 -2.76 26.16
C GLY A 494 5.81 -1.35 26.72
N ASN A 495 5.71 -1.21 28.05
CA ASN A 495 5.86 0.09 28.71
C ASN A 495 7.30 0.62 28.78
N ASP A 496 8.29 -0.23 28.51
CA ASP A 496 9.70 0.15 28.50
C ASP A 496 10.22 0.52 27.09
N GLY A 497 9.32 0.63 26.12
CA GLY A 497 9.71 0.98 24.76
C GLY A 497 8.84 1.99 24.07
N PHE A 498 9.36 2.46 22.92
CA PHE A 498 8.73 3.47 22.10
C PHE A 498 8.90 3.13 20.62
N ILE A 499 7.87 3.47 19.84
CA ILE A 499 7.99 3.58 18.39
C ILE A 499 8.53 4.97 18.08
N VAL A 500 9.65 5.04 17.40
CA VAL A 500 10.29 6.27 16.92
C VAL A 500 9.99 6.42 15.43
N GLU A 501 9.57 7.60 15.03
CA GLU A 501 9.38 8.02 13.65
C GLU A 501 10.30 9.21 13.37
N ALA A 502 11.21 9.05 12.41
CA ALA A 502 12.07 10.13 11.93
C ALA A 502 11.69 10.45 10.48
N ASP A 503 11.22 11.65 10.22
CA ASP A 503 10.63 12.06 8.95
C ASP A 503 11.30 13.30 8.38
N TYR A 504 11.49 13.34 7.06
CA TYR A 504 11.99 14.54 6.41
C TYR A 504 10.94 15.63 6.31
N SER A 505 11.34 16.86 6.62
CA SER A 505 10.46 18.00 6.44
C SER A 505 10.39 18.41 4.97
N ALA A 506 9.24 18.15 4.32
CA ALA A 506 8.97 18.54 2.93
C ALA A 506 10.01 18.04 1.91
N LEU A 507 10.42 16.76 1.97
CA LEU A 507 11.48 16.17 1.16
C LEU A 507 11.43 16.52 -0.33
N GLU A 508 10.24 16.43 -0.96
CA GLU A 508 10.10 16.72 -2.38
C GLU A 508 10.33 18.21 -2.73
N VAL A 509 9.98 19.13 -1.81
CA VAL A 509 10.26 20.57 -2.00
C VAL A 509 11.77 20.84 -1.89
N VAL A 510 12.42 20.20 -0.91
CA VAL A 510 13.88 20.29 -0.74
C VAL A 510 14.60 19.69 -1.95
N THR A 511 14.14 18.52 -2.44
CA THR A 511 14.67 17.91 -3.66
C THR A 511 14.51 18.82 -4.88
N LEU A 512 13.35 19.46 -5.01
CA LEU A 512 13.09 20.41 -6.09
C LEU A 512 14.04 21.63 -6.01
N ALA A 513 14.27 22.17 -4.81
CA ALA A 513 15.24 23.25 -4.61
C ALA A 513 16.67 22.82 -4.97
N ALA A 514 17.07 21.60 -4.56
CA ALA A 514 18.39 21.04 -4.85
C ALA A 514 18.66 20.91 -6.35
N PHE A 515 17.67 20.54 -7.15
CA PHE A 515 17.86 20.37 -8.60
C PHE A 515 17.62 21.63 -9.41
N SER A 516 16.58 22.39 -9.11
CA SER A 516 16.29 23.64 -9.82
C SER A 516 17.31 24.74 -9.53
N LYS A 517 18.05 24.63 -8.42
CA LYS A 517 18.95 25.67 -7.91
C LYS A 517 18.26 27.04 -7.76
N ASP A 518 16.94 27.03 -7.54
CA ASP A 518 16.16 28.26 -7.36
C ASP A 518 16.63 29.01 -6.11
N LYS A 519 17.05 30.26 -6.31
CA LYS A 519 17.66 31.07 -5.24
C LYS A 519 16.66 31.46 -4.15
N ALA A 520 15.42 31.75 -4.54
CA ALA A 520 14.38 32.15 -3.60
C ALA A 520 13.91 30.93 -2.78
N LEU A 521 13.70 29.79 -3.43
CA LEU A 521 13.34 28.56 -2.77
C LEU A 521 14.45 28.07 -1.83
N THR A 522 15.70 28.07 -2.30
CA THR A 522 16.87 27.70 -1.49
C THR A 522 17.01 28.62 -0.27
N LYS A 523 16.88 29.96 -0.46
CA LYS A 523 16.92 30.91 0.63
C LYS A 523 15.79 30.68 1.64
N ALA A 524 14.57 30.44 1.17
CA ALA A 524 13.43 30.15 2.04
C ALA A 524 13.66 28.91 2.92
N LEU A 525 14.30 27.87 2.38
CA LEU A 525 14.65 26.66 3.14
C LEU A 525 15.78 26.92 4.15
N LEU A 526 16.84 27.66 3.76
CA LEU A 526 17.96 28.02 4.64
C LEU A 526 17.52 28.90 5.81
N ASP A 527 16.64 29.86 5.54
CA ASP A 527 16.12 30.81 6.55
C ASP A 527 14.92 30.20 7.33
N ASN A 528 14.56 28.93 7.11
CA ASN A 528 13.41 28.24 7.71
C ASN A 528 12.09 29.04 7.59
N ILE A 529 11.85 29.62 6.42
CA ILE A 529 10.66 30.44 6.12
C ILE A 529 9.42 29.52 6.00
N ASP A 530 8.30 29.92 6.63
CA ASP A 530 7.01 29.27 6.38
C ASP A 530 6.54 29.53 4.94
N MET A 531 6.76 28.57 4.06
CA MET A 531 6.49 28.69 2.63
C MET A 531 5.01 28.97 2.32
N HIS A 532 4.08 28.53 3.18
CA HIS A 532 2.66 28.81 3.00
C HIS A 532 2.31 30.24 3.40
N CYS A 533 2.94 30.78 4.43
CA CYS A 533 2.84 32.20 4.77
C CYS A 533 3.48 33.08 3.69
N MET A 534 4.63 32.67 3.12
CA MET A 534 5.29 33.36 2.03
C MET A 534 4.40 33.43 0.77
N ARG A 535 3.76 32.33 0.41
CA ARG A 535 2.78 32.26 -0.70
C ARG A 535 1.57 33.14 -0.43
N LEU A 536 1.05 33.12 0.79
CA LEU A 536 -0.09 33.94 1.18
C LEU A 536 0.28 35.43 1.12
N ALA A 537 1.45 35.81 1.62
CA ALA A 537 1.96 37.18 1.56
C ALA A 537 2.02 37.70 0.12
N ALA A 538 2.57 36.88 -0.79
CA ALA A 538 2.64 37.23 -2.21
C ALA A 538 1.25 37.32 -2.88
N GLN A 539 0.27 36.50 -2.49
CA GLN A 539 -1.09 36.55 -3.02
C GLN A 539 -1.87 37.79 -2.55
N LEU A 540 -1.63 38.21 -1.30
CA LEU A 540 -2.30 39.36 -0.68
C LEU A 540 -1.56 40.68 -0.93
N ASP A 541 -0.36 40.64 -1.51
CA ASP A 541 0.54 41.77 -1.65
C ASP A 541 0.87 42.44 -0.30
N GLU A 542 1.09 41.59 0.74
CA GLU A 542 1.44 42.02 2.08
C GLU A 542 2.88 41.59 2.45
N PRO A 543 3.56 42.31 3.36
CA PRO A 543 4.87 41.87 3.86
C PRO A 543 4.81 40.53 4.57
N TYR A 544 5.77 39.64 4.32
CA TYR A 544 5.86 38.33 4.90
C TYR A 544 5.73 38.30 6.43
N GLU A 545 6.46 39.18 7.13
CA GLU A 545 6.45 39.27 8.59
C GLU A 545 5.07 39.63 9.16
N SER A 546 4.31 40.50 8.44
CA SER A 546 2.93 40.82 8.80
C SER A 546 2.03 39.57 8.72
N VAL A 547 2.10 38.84 7.57
CA VAL A 547 1.30 37.61 7.34
C VAL A 547 1.70 36.50 8.31
N LEU A 548 3.02 36.31 8.53
CA LEU A 548 3.52 35.33 9.48
C LEU A 548 2.97 35.56 10.89
N LYS A 549 3.02 36.82 11.35
CA LYS A 549 2.47 37.23 12.65
C LYS A 549 0.98 36.94 12.72
N LYS A 550 0.18 37.32 11.71
CA LYS A 550 -1.26 37.08 11.67
C LYS A 550 -1.58 35.57 11.64
N CYS A 551 -0.77 34.77 10.95
CA CYS A 551 -0.98 33.32 10.87
C CYS A 551 -0.55 32.56 12.14
N LYS A 552 0.43 33.05 12.89
CA LYS A 552 1.05 32.30 14.01
C LYS A 552 0.74 32.84 15.39
N ASP A 553 0.53 34.15 15.51
CA ASP A 553 0.19 34.79 16.79
C ASP A 553 -1.31 34.59 17.07
N GLN A 554 -1.61 33.64 17.94
CA GLN A 554 -2.99 33.27 18.30
C GLN A 554 -3.75 34.42 18.97
N SER A 555 -3.05 35.41 19.52
CA SER A 555 -3.66 36.62 20.11
C SER A 555 -3.98 37.70 19.08
N HIS A 556 -3.55 37.55 17.82
CA HIS A 556 -3.80 38.53 16.77
C HIS A 556 -5.27 38.54 16.34
N PRO A 557 -5.95 39.70 16.23
CA PRO A 557 -7.38 39.75 15.86
C PRO A 557 -7.74 39.02 14.55
N ASP A 558 -6.82 39.04 13.58
CA ASP A 558 -7.03 38.42 12.26
C ASP A 558 -6.50 36.95 12.20
N HIS A 559 -6.04 36.38 13.32
CA HIS A 559 -5.38 35.06 13.32
C HIS A 559 -6.24 33.99 12.68
N LYS A 560 -7.50 33.88 13.03
CA LYS A 560 -8.40 32.84 12.52
C LYS A 560 -8.55 32.92 10.99
N GLU A 561 -8.78 34.11 10.45
CA GLU A 561 -8.92 34.33 9.02
C GLU A 561 -7.64 33.97 8.27
N TYR A 562 -6.49 34.43 8.76
CA TYR A 562 -5.20 34.20 8.10
C TYR A 562 -4.71 32.74 8.22
N ASP A 563 -5.03 32.02 9.29
CA ASP A 563 -4.74 30.59 9.41
C ASP A 563 -5.63 29.74 8.47
N GLU A 564 -6.90 30.15 8.29
CA GLU A 564 -7.79 29.54 7.29
C GLU A 564 -7.27 29.78 5.87
N LEU A 565 -6.87 30.99 5.52
CA LEU A 565 -6.28 31.34 4.23
C LEU A 565 -4.97 30.57 3.99
N ARG A 566 -4.08 30.51 4.98
CA ARG A 566 -2.84 29.74 4.91
C ARG A 566 -3.11 28.26 4.71
N THR A 567 -4.13 27.71 5.36
CA THR A 567 -4.53 26.32 5.22
C THR A 567 -5.10 26.03 3.84
N ALA A 568 -5.84 26.96 3.24
CA ALA A 568 -6.37 26.85 1.88
C ALA A 568 -5.28 26.88 0.78
N ILE A 569 -4.10 27.45 1.07
CA ILE A 569 -2.96 27.46 0.14
C ILE A 569 -2.31 26.08 0.00
N LYS A 570 -2.25 25.28 1.06
CA LYS A 570 -1.56 23.99 1.07
C LYS A 570 -1.98 23.06 -0.08
N PRO A 571 -3.28 22.75 -0.28
CA PRO A 571 -3.69 21.88 -1.37
C PRO A 571 -3.43 22.47 -2.76
N LYS A 572 -3.49 23.82 -2.91
CA LYS A 572 -3.16 24.50 -4.17
C LYS A 572 -1.67 24.31 -4.51
N ALA A 573 -0.78 24.51 -3.52
CA ALA A 573 0.67 24.37 -3.68
C ALA A 573 1.06 22.92 -4.04
N PHE A 574 0.50 21.91 -3.35
CA PHE A 574 0.74 20.51 -3.68
C PHE A 574 0.26 20.17 -5.08
N SER A 575 -0.96 20.58 -5.44
CA SER A 575 -1.51 20.29 -6.77
C SER A 575 -0.64 20.91 -7.89
N TYR A 576 -0.18 22.14 -7.71
CA TYR A 576 0.67 22.81 -8.69
C TYR A 576 2.05 22.14 -8.82
N GLN A 577 2.69 21.79 -7.71
CA GLN A 577 3.98 21.10 -7.70
C GLN A 577 3.93 19.80 -8.52
N TYR A 578 2.80 19.11 -8.50
CA TYR A 578 2.56 17.91 -9.32
C TYR A 578 2.05 18.21 -10.74
N GLY A 579 2.06 19.48 -11.16
CA GLY A 579 1.75 19.89 -12.51
C GLY A 579 0.26 20.01 -12.83
N ALA A 580 -0.58 20.22 -11.82
CA ALA A 580 -2.00 20.49 -12.05
C ALA A 580 -2.19 21.85 -12.75
N THR A 581 -3.16 21.92 -13.66
CA THR A 581 -3.59 23.16 -14.32
C THR A 581 -4.45 24.02 -13.38
N ALA A 582 -4.68 25.29 -13.72
CA ALA A 582 -5.61 26.15 -12.98
C ALA A 582 -7.00 25.53 -12.80
N PHE A 583 -7.49 24.85 -13.85
CA PHE A 583 -8.73 24.12 -13.80
C PHE A 583 -8.68 22.95 -12.79
N GLY A 584 -7.64 22.13 -12.82
CA GLY A 584 -7.47 21.01 -11.89
C GLY A 584 -7.34 21.46 -10.42
N ILE A 585 -6.65 22.58 -10.16
CA ILE A 585 -6.54 23.19 -8.83
C ILE A 585 -7.90 23.71 -8.37
N ALA A 586 -8.61 24.48 -9.21
CA ALA A 586 -9.94 25.02 -8.91
C ALA A 586 -10.91 23.89 -8.56
N PHE A 587 -10.90 22.83 -9.35
CA PHE A 587 -11.76 21.66 -9.16
C PHE A 587 -11.49 20.96 -7.82
N SER A 588 -10.21 20.67 -7.52
CA SER A 588 -9.83 19.91 -6.30
C SER A 588 -9.98 20.72 -5.01
N THR A 589 -9.86 22.05 -5.08
CA THR A 589 -9.89 22.93 -3.90
C THR A 589 -11.18 23.70 -3.72
N GLY A 590 -12.04 23.74 -4.75
CA GLY A 590 -13.30 24.48 -4.74
C GLY A 590 -13.16 26.02 -4.94
N CYS A 591 -11.96 26.51 -5.28
CA CYS A 591 -11.76 27.92 -5.63
C CYS A 591 -12.15 28.20 -7.10
N SER A 592 -12.18 29.47 -7.51
CA SER A 592 -12.41 29.82 -8.92
C SER A 592 -11.18 29.49 -9.78
N VAL A 593 -11.39 29.37 -11.10
CA VAL A 593 -10.29 29.15 -12.06
C VAL A 593 -9.35 30.35 -12.09
N GLU A 594 -9.90 31.56 -11.95
CA GLU A 594 -9.16 32.81 -11.88
C GLU A 594 -8.24 32.86 -10.65
N GLU A 595 -8.74 32.45 -9.48
CA GLU A 595 -7.93 32.35 -8.26
C GLU A 595 -6.83 31.30 -8.39
N ALA A 596 -7.14 30.14 -8.98
CA ALA A 596 -6.17 29.10 -9.24
C ALA A 596 -5.09 29.58 -10.24
N GLN A 597 -5.47 30.33 -11.29
CA GLN A 597 -4.51 30.91 -12.24
C GLN A 597 -3.62 31.97 -11.57
N LYS A 598 -4.21 32.87 -10.77
CA LYS A 598 -3.46 33.85 -9.99
C LYS A 598 -2.45 33.16 -9.05
N PHE A 599 -2.84 32.04 -8.43
CA PHE A 599 -1.92 31.26 -7.60
C PHE A 599 -0.74 30.72 -8.43
N ILE A 600 -1.00 30.13 -9.60
CA ILE A 600 0.05 29.63 -10.50
C ILE A 600 1.01 30.74 -10.91
N ASP A 601 0.48 31.89 -11.29
CA ASP A 601 1.28 33.04 -11.71
C ASP A 601 2.15 33.57 -10.55
N THR A 602 1.62 33.57 -9.33
CA THR A 602 2.36 33.90 -8.11
C THR A 602 3.51 32.91 -7.84
N GLU A 603 3.25 31.60 -7.96
CA GLU A 603 4.29 30.57 -7.79
C GLU A 603 5.44 30.73 -8.80
N LYS A 604 5.11 30.98 -10.06
CA LYS A 604 6.10 31.22 -11.12
C LYS A 604 6.93 32.49 -10.87
N ALA A 605 6.33 33.51 -10.30
CA ALA A 605 7.02 34.74 -9.94
C ALA A 605 7.91 34.57 -8.70
N LEU A 606 7.47 33.80 -7.70
CA LEU A 606 8.23 33.49 -6.49
C LEU A 606 9.46 32.61 -6.78
N PHE A 607 9.28 31.59 -7.62
CA PHE A 607 10.29 30.54 -7.88
C PHE A 607 10.56 30.38 -9.39
N PRO A 608 11.14 31.40 -10.05
CA PRO A 608 11.30 31.42 -11.52
C PRO A 608 12.29 30.37 -12.04
N ASP A 609 13.30 29.99 -11.25
CA ASP A 609 14.28 28.99 -11.70
C ASP A 609 13.73 27.56 -11.61
N VAL A 610 12.65 27.32 -10.84
CA VAL A 610 11.90 26.06 -10.87
C VAL A 610 11.27 25.84 -12.24
N GLU A 611 10.60 26.85 -12.81
CA GLU A 611 10.02 26.72 -14.15
C GLU A 611 11.09 26.54 -15.23
N LYS A 612 12.20 27.27 -15.15
CA LYS A 612 13.35 27.11 -16.06
C LYS A 612 13.94 25.71 -15.99
N PHE A 613 14.04 25.12 -14.80
CA PHE A 613 14.51 23.72 -14.65
C PHE A 613 13.66 22.74 -15.46
N TYR A 614 12.35 22.91 -15.46
CA TYR A 614 11.47 22.06 -16.28
C TYR A 614 11.53 22.41 -17.77
N GLU A 615 11.51 23.70 -18.12
CA GLU A 615 11.40 24.18 -19.49
C GLU A 615 12.73 24.10 -20.27
N ASP A 616 13.86 24.36 -19.58
CA ASP A 616 15.18 24.43 -20.22
C ASP A 616 15.99 23.12 -20.06
N GLU A 617 15.67 22.27 -19.04
CA GLU A 617 16.43 21.07 -18.77
C GLU A 617 15.59 19.79 -19.01
N ILE A 618 14.51 19.57 -18.24
CA ILE A 618 13.78 18.30 -18.28
C ILE A 618 13.06 18.09 -19.61
N PHE A 619 12.23 19.05 -20.03
CA PHE A 619 11.40 18.87 -21.25
C PHE A 619 12.25 18.75 -22.50
N PRO A 620 13.26 19.61 -22.72
CA PRO A 620 14.12 19.47 -23.91
C PRO A 620 14.93 18.17 -23.92
N GLN A 621 15.42 17.69 -22.77
CA GLN A 621 16.16 16.45 -22.71
C GLN A 621 15.26 15.25 -23.03
N VAL A 622 14.04 15.22 -22.51
CA VAL A 622 13.05 14.17 -22.83
C VAL A 622 12.69 14.19 -24.31
N GLU A 623 12.45 15.36 -24.89
CA GLU A 623 12.13 15.51 -26.31
C GLU A 623 13.31 15.09 -27.20
N ALA A 624 14.52 15.55 -26.89
CA ALA A 624 15.73 15.23 -27.65
C ALA A 624 16.11 13.74 -27.63
N SER A 625 15.82 13.05 -26.52
CA SER A 625 16.08 11.62 -26.36
C SER A 625 14.97 10.73 -26.94
N THR A 626 13.88 11.30 -27.46
CA THR A 626 12.70 10.58 -27.91
C THR A 626 12.99 9.57 -29.00
N LYS A 627 12.68 8.31 -28.74
CA LYS A 627 12.69 7.21 -29.71
C LYS A 627 11.28 6.72 -29.98
N ARG A 628 10.98 6.36 -31.22
CA ARG A 628 9.68 5.79 -31.58
C ARG A 628 9.61 4.33 -31.18
N HIS A 629 8.56 3.97 -30.48
CA HIS A 629 8.21 2.61 -30.12
C HIS A 629 6.93 2.18 -30.81
N ARG A 630 6.84 0.90 -31.13
CA ARG A 630 5.65 0.27 -31.68
C ARG A 630 5.26 -0.89 -30.79
N GLU A 631 4.04 -0.88 -30.34
CA GLU A 631 3.49 -1.88 -29.42
C GLU A 631 2.12 -2.33 -29.91
N GLU A 632 1.84 -3.62 -29.81
CA GLU A 632 0.51 -4.17 -30.07
C GLU A 632 -0.28 -4.22 -28.75
N VAL A 633 -1.42 -3.50 -28.73
CA VAL A 633 -2.33 -3.46 -27.58
C VAL A 633 -3.72 -3.84 -28.09
N ASP A 634 -4.30 -4.91 -27.53
CA ASP A 634 -5.63 -5.40 -27.92
C ASP A 634 -5.79 -5.61 -29.43
N GLY A 635 -4.78 -6.17 -30.09
CA GLY A 635 -4.79 -6.40 -31.53
C GLY A 635 -4.60 -5.15 -32.39
N THR A 636 -4.35 -3.99 -31.78
CA THR A 636 -4.12 -2.72 -32.46
C THR A 636 -2.71 -2.22 -32.24
N TRP A 637 -2.00 -1.89 -33.34
CA TRP A 637 -0.68 -1.31 -33.27
C TRP A 637 -0.72 0.16 -32.87
N ARG A 638 0.01 0.48 -31.81
CA ARG A 638 0.21 1.86 -31.33
C ARG A 638 1.66 2.27 -31.57
N ILE A 639 1.84 3.48 -32.07
CA ILE A 639 3.16 4.11 -32.23
C ILE A 639 3.20 5.31 -31.30
N TYR A 640 4.20 5.37 -30.41
CA TYR A 640 4.40 6.47 -29.48
C TYR A 640 5.89 6.76 -29.29
N GLY A 641 6.18 7.97 -28.83
CA GLY A 641 7.53 8.36 -28.44
C GLY A 641 7.84 7.97 -27.00
N VAL A 642 9.06 7.57 -26.76
CA VAL A 642 9.63 7.33 -25.43
C VAL A 642 10.88 8.18 -25.30
N GLY A 643 10.90 9.08 -24.32
CA GLY A 643 12.03 9.94 -23.98
C GLY A 643 12.47 9.77 -22.54
N THR A 644 13.66 10.19 -22.22
CA THR A 644 14.26 10.04 -20.88
C THR A 644 14.89 11.34 -20.38
N TRP A 645 14.82 11.55 -19.06
CA TRP A 645 15.68 12.49 -18.35
C TRP A 645 16.59 11.70 -17.41
N THR A 646 17.86 12.14 -17.28
CA THR A 646 18.85 11.45 -16.45
C THR A 646 19.28 12.37 -15.30
N ALA A 647 19.09 11.90 -14.07
CA ALA A 647 19.51 12.59 -12.86
C ALA A 647 21.05 12.62 -12.71
N PRO A 648 21.61 13.53 -11.89
CA PRO A 648 23.05 13.62 -11.62
C PRO A 648 23.65 12.30 -11.11
N GLY A 649 22.90 11.49 -10.38
CA GLY A 649 23.30 10.14 -9.93
C GLY A 649 23.31 9.07 -11.03
N GLY A 650 23.01 9.43 -12.27
CA GLY A 650 22.99 8.54 -13.45
C GLY A 650 21.68 7.80 -13.65
N THR A 651 20.73 7.88 -12.74
CA THR A 651 19.42 7.24 -12.88
C THR A 651 18.61 7.95 -13.96
N SER A 652 18.11 7.19 -14.93
CA SER A 652 17.26 7.73 -16.00
C SER A 652 15.81 7.40 -15.76
N TYR A 653 14.94 8.41 -15.90
CA TYR A 653 13.49 8.27 -15.82
C TYR A 653 12.88 8.31 -17.20
N GLU A 654 12.01 7.32 -17.50
CA GLU A 654 11.39 7.15 -18.81
C GLU A 654 9.99 7.76 -18.84
N PHE A 655 9.69 8.45 -19.94
CA PHE A 655 8.38 9.06 -20.19
C PHE A 655 7.83 8.55 -21.53
N ARG A 656 6.53 8.26 -21.55
CA ARG A 656 5.83 7.77 -22.74
C ARG A 656 4.81 8.80 -23.20
N GLN A 657 4.73 8.98 -24.52
CA GLN A 657 3.69 9.80 -25.11
C GLN A 657 2.32 9.09 -25.05
N TRP A 658 1.29 9.88 -24.85
CA TRP A 658 -0.10 9.44 -24.80
C TRP A 658 -0.93 10.17 -25.85
N PRO A 659 -1.98 9.55 -26.43
CA PRO A 659 -2.88 10.21 -27.33
C PRO A 659 -3.69 11.30 -26.59
N LYS A 660 -3.58 12.54 -27.05
CA LYS A 660 -4.34 13.67 -26.53
C LYS A 660 -5.16 14.30 -27.66
N THR A 661 -6.44 14.56 -27.39
CA THR A 661 -7.27 15.32 -28.31
C THR A 661 -6.77 16.77 -28.35
N VAL A 662 -6.43 17.22 -29.55
CA VAL A 662 -6.04 18.61 -29.82
C VAL A 662 -7.01 19.22 -30.85
N TRP A 663 -7.31 20.50 -30.68
CA TRP A 663 -8.13 21.26 -31.60
C TRP A 663 -7.24 22.20 -32.40
N HIS A 664 -7.24 22.06 -33.70
CA HIS A 664 -6.52 22.98 -34.60
C HIS A 664 -7.51 23.59 -35.58
N GLN A 665 -7.65 24.90 -35.56
CA GLN A 665 -8.59 25.65 -36.42
C GLN A 665 -10.01 25.09 -36.41
N GLY A 666 -10.50 24.65 -35.23
CA GLY A 666 -11.86 24.08 -35.09
C GLY A 666 -11.98 22.60 -35.47
N GLN A 667 -10.93 21.96 -35.95
CA GLN A 667 -10.90 20.53 -36.24
C GLN A 667 -10.29 19.74 -35.07
N LYS A 668 -10.96 18.66 -34.69
CA LYS A 668 -10.50 17.71 -33.68
C LYS A 668 -9.49 16.75 -34.29
N SER A 669 -8.30 16.68 -33.71
CA SER A 669 -7.27 15.69 -34.10
C SER A 669 -6.69 15.04 -32.85
N THR A 670 -5.93 13.97 -33.02
CA THR A 670 -5.20 13.30 -31.92
C THR A 670 -3.70 13.50 -32.13
N ALA A 671 -3.04 14.10 -31.14
CA ALA A 671 -1.60 14.23 -31.11
C ALA A 671 -1.01 13.36 -30.01
N MET A 672 0.16 12.78 -30.23
CA MET A 672 0.92 12.07 -29.20
C MET A 672 1.73 13.09 -28.39
N GLN A 673 1.48 13.17 -27.10
CA GLN A 673 2.11 14.15 -26.21
C GLN A 673 2.54 13.50 -24.91
N TYR A 674 3.63 13.98 -24.32
CA TYR A 674 4.01 13.64 -22.94
C TYR A 674 3.03 14.24 -21.95
N LYS A 675 2.86 13.59 -20.80
CA LYS A 675 2.08 14.12 -19.68
C LYS A 675 2.97 15.06 -18.86
N PRO A 676 2.72 16.37 -18.82
CA PRO A 676 3.51 17.32 -18.04
C PRO A 676 3.58 16.94 -16.55
N THR A 677 2.49 16.41 -15.99
CA THR A 677 2.42 15.94 -14.62
C THR A 677 3.43 14.83 -14.31
N GLN A 678 3.66 13.90 -15.24
CA GLN A 678 4.68 12.85 -15.06
C GLN A 678 6.09 13.43 -15.16
N MET A 679 6.33 14.31 -16.15
CA MET A 679 7.66 14.92 -16.33
C MET A 679 8.04 15.84 -15.16
N ARG A 680 7.08 16.45 -14.47
CA ARG A 680 7.34 17.25 -13.25
C ARG A 680 7.53 16.37 -12.01
N ASN A 681 6.77 15.28 -11.91
CA ASN A 681 6.73 14.46 -10.70
C ASN A 681 7.85 13.41 -10.63
N TYR A 682 8.04 12.61 -11.71
CA TYR A 682 8.94 11.44 -11.66
C TYR A 682 10.39 11.77 -11.27
N PRO A 683 11.03 12.84 -11.81
CA PRO A 683 12.37 13.21 -11.42
C PRO A 683 12.51 13.53 -9.92
N ILE A 684 11.60 14.34 -9.41
CA ILE A 684 11.65 14.81 -8.01
C ILE A 684 11.30 13.66 -7.06
N GLN A 685 10.21 12.96 -7.33
CA GLN A 685 9.78 11.82 -6.52
C GLN A 685 10.79 10.68 -6.53
N GLY A 686 11.41 10.43 -7.69
CA GLY A 686 12.37 9.35 -7.86
C GLY A 686 13.69 9.61 -7.16
N GLU A 687 14.20 10.81 -7.22
CA GLU A 687 15.43 11.18 -6.49
C GLU A 687 15.18 11.31 -4.99
N SER A 688 14.00 11.79 -4.57
CA SER A 688 13.57 11.69 -3.16
C SER A 688 13.59 10.24 -2.67
N GLY A 689 13.11 9.29 -3.48
CA GLY A 689 13.20 7.86 -3.19
C GLY A 689 14.64 7.36 -3.06
N PHE A 690 15.56 7.86 -3.88
CA PHE A 690 16.99 7.55 -3.76
C PHE A 690 17.58 8.06 -2.44
N PHE A 691 17.25 9.26 -2.06
CA PHE A 691 17.71 9.86 -0.81
C PHE A 691 17.29 9.00 0.38
N VAL A 692 16.05 8.59 0.44
CA VAL A 692 15.53 7.71 1.50
C VAL A 692 16.27 6.36 1.52
N GLN A 693 16.46 5.72 0.37
CA GLN A 693 17.19 4.46 0.28
C GLN A 693 18.65 4.58 0.77
N GLY A 694 19.34 5.64 0.38
CA GLY A 694 20.69 5.91 0.84
C GLY A 694 20.78 6.08 2.35
N VAL A 695 19.88 6.90 2.91
CA VAL A 695 19.82 7.15 4.36
C VAL A 695 19.41 5.90 5.14
N CYS A 696 18.47 5.10 4.65
CA CYS A 696 18.14 3.81 5.25
C CYS A 696 19.39 2.92 5.37
N GLY A 697 20.22 2.87 4.33
CA GLY A 697 21.49 2.16 4.36
C GLY A 697 22.46 2.71 5.42
N LEU A 698 22.58 4.04 5.53
CA LEU A 698 23.43 4.69 6.55
C LEU A 698 22.95 4.40 7.98
N VAL A 699 21.65 4.46 8.23
CA VAL A 699 21.06 4.11 9.54
C VAL A 699 21.33 2.66 9.89
N TYR A 700 21.12 1.74 8.94
CA TYR A 700 21.43 0.33 9.17
C TYR A 700 22.92 0.12 9.51
N ARG A 701 23.84 0.73 8.73
CA ARG A 701 25.30 0.63 8.97
C ARG A 701 25.70 1.22 10.31
N TRP A 702 25.09 2.33 10.71
CA TRP A 702 25.32 2.92 12.01
C TRP A 702 24.88 1.97 13.14
N LEU A 703 23.66 1.45 13.10
CA LEU A 703 23.16 0.50 14.11
C LEU A 703 24.01 -0.76 14.20
N LEU A 704 24.45 -1.29 13.06
CA LEU A 704 25.33 -2.45 12.98
C LEU A 704 26.65 -2.25 13.74
N GLY A 705 27.16 -1.02 13.78
CA GLY A 705 28.39 -0.68 14.48
C GLY A 705 28.26 -0.48 15.99
N GLN A 706 27.05 -0.60 16.58
CA GLN A 706 26.79 -0.22 17.98
C GLN A 706 26.48 -1.44 18.86
N ASP A 707 27.53 -2.06 19.42
CA ASP A 707 27.35 -3.25 20.28
C ASP A 707 26.60 -2.94 21.59
N PHE A 708 26.60 -1.66 22.06
CA PHE A 708 25.90 -1.24 23.29
C PHE A 708 24.37 -1.18 23.15
N PHE A 709 23.82 -1.32 21.96
CA PHE A 709 22.38 -1.48 21.77
C PHE A 709 21.90 -2.91 22.06
N ARG A 710 22.68 -3.72 22.71
CA ARG A 710 22.26 -5.04 23.20
C ARG A 710 22.12 -5.02 24.72
N ASP A 711 21.18 -5.82 25.22
CA ASP A 711 21.04 -6.08 26.67
C ASP A 711 22.13 -7.06 27.16
N ALA A 712 22.06 -7.40 28.44
CA ALA A 712 23.01 -8.32 29.06
C ALA A 712 22.95 -9.74 28.46
N ASP A 713 21.84 -10.12 27.89
CA ASP A 713 21.58 -11.42 27.25
C ASP A 713 21.90 -11.40 25.75
N GLY A 714 22.35 -10.24 25.22
CA GLY A 714 22.72 -10.06 23.82
C GLY A 714 21.55 -9.71 22.90
N ASN A 715 20.32 -9.50 23.43
CA ASN A 715 19.17 -9.13 22.62
C ASN A 715 19.24 -7.66 22.19
N PRO A 716 18.85 -7.32 20.96
CA PRO A 716 18.80 -5.93 20.53
C PRO A 716 17.83 -5.07 21.35
N ARG A 717 18.23 -3.82 21.65
CA ARG A 717 17.39 -2.80 22.25
C ARG A 717 16.78 -1.83 21.21
N VAL A 718 17.15 -2.01 19.93
CA VAL A 718 16.66 -1.22 18.81
C VAL A 718 16.39 -2.15 17.64
N TYR A 719 15.20 -2.01 17.06
CA TYR A 719 14.78 -2.77 15.90
C TYR A 719 14.34 -1.82 14.80
N ILE A 720 14.92 -1.93 13.61
CA ILE A 720 14.37 -1.34 12.39
C ILE A 720 13.09 -2.08 12.07
N ILE A 721 11.96 -1.38 11.91
CA ILE A 721 10.65 -2.01 11.71
C ILE A 721 9.96 -1.63 10.42
N ASN A 722 10.19 -0.44 9.89
CA ASN A 722 9.58 0.01 8.64
C ASN A 722 10.24 1.28 8.09
N THR A 723 9.90 1.61 6.85
CA THR A 723 10.03 2.94 6.27
C THR A 723 8.77 3.24 5.45
N VAL A 724 8.20 4.42 5.60
CA VAL A 724 6.97 4.83 4.91
C VAL A 724 7.20 6.17 4.25
N HIS A 725 7.20 6.19 2.92
CA HIS A 725 7.53 7.37 2.11
C HIS A 725 8.94 7.91 2.41
N ASP A 726 9.04 8.96 3.21
CA ASP A 726 10.26 9.66 3.63
C ASP A 726 10.58 9.50 5.13
N ALA A 727 9.76 8.74 5.84
CA ALA A 727 9.94 8.44 7.26
C ALA A 727 10.62 7.09 7.51
N ILE A 728 11.47 7.04 8.53
CA ILE A 728 12.11 5.84 9.08
C ILE A 728 11.46 5.50 10.41
N TYR A 729 11.11 4.23 10.62
CA TYR A 729 10.51 3.73 11.85
C TYR A 729 11.44 2.73 12.55
N VAL A 730 11.70 2.96 13.82
CA VAL A 730 12.39 2.02 14.69
C VAL A 730 11.58 1.80 15.97
N ASP A 731 11.69 0.60 16.54
CA ASP A 731 11.15 0.23 17.84
C ASP A 731 12.31 0.15 18.81
N CYS A 732 12.36 0.98 19.84
CA CYS A 732 13.50 1.06 20.73
C CYS A 732 13.12 1.05 22.21
N HIS A 733 14.01 0.45 23.02
CA HIS A 733 13.90 0.51 24.47
C HIS A 733 14.19 1.93 25.00
N LYS A 734 13.50 2.35 26.04
CA LYS A 734 13.59 3.70 26.61
C LYS A 734 15.01 4.14 26.97
N ASP A 735 15.86 3.21 27.44
CA ASP A 735 17.23 3.51 27.89
C ASP A 735 18.14 4.00 26.77
N VAL A 736 17.79 3.76 25.52
CA VAL A 736 18.60 4.13 24.34
C VAL A 736 17.91 5.16 23.46
N LEU A 737 16.74 5.66 23.87
CA LEU A 737 15.88 6.55 23.07
C LEU A 737 16.65 7.79 22.58
N ASP A 738 17.27 8.55 23.48
CA ASP A 738 17.97 9.80 23.13
C ASP A 738 19.10 9.57 22.13
N VAL A 739 19.93 8.55 22.36
CA VAL A 739 21.03 8.22 21.45
C VAL A 739 20.53 7.79 20.09
N VAL A 740 19.44 7.04 20.03
CA VAL A 740 18.81 6.58 18.78
C VAL A 740 18.24 7.76 18.01
N CYS A 741 17.43 8.58 18.66
CA CYS A 741 16.77 9.74 18.02
C CYS A 741 17.80 10.76 17.51
N GLU A 742 18.80 11.12 18.32
CA GLU A 742 19.85 12.07 17.95
C GLU A 742 20.64 11.59 16.73
N ASN A 743 21.08 10.34 16.74
CA ASN A 743 21.89 9.83 15.65
C ASN A 743 21.09 9.58 14.36
N ILE A 744 19.86 9.07 14.43
CA ILE A 744 19.03 8.93 13.24
C ILE A 744 18.79 10.31 12.62
N LYS A 745 18.41 11.33 13.42
CA LYS A 745 18.26 12.70 12.94
C LYS A 745 19.52 13.21 12.27
N ARG A 746 20.68 13.09 12.93
CA ARG A 746 21.97 13.52 12.40
C ARG A 746 22.33 12.81 11.09
N ILE A 747 22.08 11.50 10.99
CA ILE A 747 22.33 10.72 9.77
C ILE A 747 21.41 11.20 8.64
N MET A 748 20.14 11.41 8.90
CA MET A 748 19.21 11.95 7.89
C MET A 748 19.66 13.32 7.39
N GLU A 749 20.04 14.22 8.30
CA GLU A 749 20.50 15.57 7.97
C GLU A 749 21.89 15.61 7.30
N SER A 750 22.70 14.54 7.40
CA SER A 750 23.99 14.42 6.71
C SER A 750 23.88 14.05 5.22
N LEU A 751 22.69 13.87 4.70
CA LEU A 751 22.43 13.46 3.32
C LEU A 751 23.19 14.30 2.25
N PRO A 752 23.25 15.64 2.31
CA PRO A 752 24.01 16.43 1.34
C PRO A 752 25.50 16.05 1.30
N THR A 753 26.14 15.91 2.45
CA THR A 753 27.54 15.49 2.56
C THR A 753 27.74 14.09 2.00
N TYR A 754 26.86 13.15 2.32
CA TYR A 754 26.93 11.78 1.78
C TYR A 754 26.84 11.75 0.25
N PHE A 755 25.96 12.56 -0.34
CA PHE A 755 25.80 12.64 -1.80
C PHE A 755 27.02 13.28 -2.47
N GLU A 756 27.56 14.33 -1.89
CA GLU A 756 28.77 14.97 -2.39
C GLU A 756 29.96 14.01 -2.37
N GLU A 757 30.19 13.32 -1.27
CA GLU A 757 31.27 12.33 -1.12
C GLU A 757 31.10 11.11 -2.04
N THR A 758 29.86 10.61 -2.19
CA THR A 758 29.59 9.38 -2.95
C THR A 758 29.51 9.63 -4.45
N LEU A 759 28.81 10.69 -4.86
CA LEU A 759 28.48 10.95 -6.27
C LEU A 759 29.20 12.18 -6.83
N GLY A 760 29.84 13.00 -5.97
CA GLY A 760 30.46 14.27 -6.38
C GLY A 760 29.44 15.34 -6.75
N TYR A 761 28.21 15.26 -6.20
CA TYR A 761 27.12 16.18 -6.49
C TYR A 761 26.69 16.94 -5.23
N ASP A 762 26.94 18.25 -5.22
CA ASP A 762 26.48 19.14 -4.15
C ASP A 762 24.99 19.46 -4.31
N LEU A 763 24.20 19.08 -3.32
CA LEU A 763 22.76 19.38 -3.27
C LEU A 763 22.47 20.85 -2.94
N GLY A 764 23.37 21.56 -2.22
CA GLY A 764 23.31 22.99 -1.96
C GLY A 764 22.20 23.44 -1.02
N VAL A 765 21.45 22.54 -0.41
CA VAL A 765 20.32 22.81 0.51
C VAL A 765 20.36 21.85 1.70
N PRO A 766 19.88 22.26 2.89
CA PRO A 766 19.73 21.36 4.03
C PRO A 766 18.55 20.40 3.81
N PHE A 767 18.64 19.23 4.40
CA PHE A 767 17.58 18.22 4.46
C PHE A 767 17.13 18.03 5.91
N PRO A 768 16.28 18.93 6.44
CA PRO A 768 15.88 18.87 7.84
C PRO A 768 15.00 17.67 8.13
N ALA A 769 15.28 16.99 9.26
CA ALA A 769 14.50 15.88 9.75
C ALA A 769 13.88 16.18 11.12
N ALA A 770 12.64 15.79 11.31
CA ALA A 770 11.95 15.81 12.59
C ALA A 770 11.89 14.39 13.15
N VAL A 771 12.01 14.28 14.48
CA VAL A 771 11.88 12.99 15.17
C VAL A 771 10.74 13.07 16.17
N GLU A 772 9.88 12.07 16.13
CA GLU A 772 8.77 11.87 17.07
C GLU A 772 8.87 10.47 17.66
N PHE A 773 8.36 10.31 18.89
CA PHE A 773 8.32 9.01 19.55
C PHE A 773 7.08 8.87 20.40
N GLY A 774 6.69 7.63 20.69
CA GLY A 774 5.54 7.39 21.58
C GLY A 774 5.23 5.90 21.75
N PRO A 775 4.20 5.57 22.54
CA PRO A 775 3.85 4.18 22.83
C PRO A 775 3.31 3.41 21.62
N SER A 776 2.88 4.11 20.57
CA SER A 776 2.37 3.51 19.32
C SER A 776 2.72 4.36 18.11
N MET A 777 2.53 3.84 16.90
CA MET A 777 2.67 4.63 15.67
C MET A 777 1.66 5.79 15.53
N TYR A 778 0.63 5.82 16.36
CA TYR A 778 -0.39 6.88 16.40
C TYR A 778 -0.07 7.96 17.43
N HIS A 779 0.28 7.56 18.64
CA HIS A 779 0.51 8.44 19.78
C HIS A 779 1.99 8.81 19.83
N LYS A 780 2.30 10.08 19.53
CA LYS A 780 3.68 10.54 19.43
C LYS A 780 3.84 11.96 19.99
N VAL A 781 5.01 12.23 20.49
CA VAL A 781 5.49 13.56 20.90
C VAL A 781 6.79 13.87 20.16
N HIS A 782 7.06 15.16 19.94
CA HIS A 782 8.33 15.59 19.33
C HIS A 782 9.49 15.30 20.26
N TRP A 783 10.56 14.78 19.65
CA TRP A 783 11.79 14.49 20.36
C TRP A 783 12.74 15.69 20.34
N HIS A 784 13.38 15.94 21.50
CA HIS A 784 14.58 16.74 21.66
C HIS A 784 15.44 16.12 22.78
N PRO A 785 16.76 16.42 22.86
CA PRO A 785 17.62 15.83 23.88
C PRO A 785 17.09 16.05 25.29
N GLY A 786 16.98 14.95 26.08
CA GLY A 786 16.47 14.99 27.45
C GLY A 786 14.96 15.15 27.58
N VAL A 787 14.19 14.98 26.52
CA VAL A 787 12.72 15.17 26.50
C VAL A 787 11.96 14.36 27.56
N LEU A 788 12.48 13.20 27.96
CA LEU A 788 11.81 12.36 28.96
C LEU A 788 11.76 13.01 30.36
N ASP A 789 12.60 14.00 30.63
CA ASP A 789 12.66 14.75 31.89
C ASP A 789 11.91 16.09 31.83
N ASP A 790 11.24 16.40 30.71
CA ASP A 790 10.51 17.65 30.54
C ASP A 790 9.39 17.78 31.55
N PRO A 791 9.40 18.84 32.40
CA PRO A 791 8.36 19.09 33.38
C PRO A 791 7.08 19.65 32.74
N ALA A 792 6.00 19.63 33.47
CA ALA A 792 4.81 20.37 33.11
C ALA A 792 5.09 21.89 33.04
N TYR A 793 4.48 22.56 32.05
CA TYR A 793 4.61 24.00 31.89
C TYR A 793 3.26 24.66 31.54
N THR A 794 3.16 25.98 31.73
CA THR A 794 1.94 26.72 31.37
C THR A 794 2.17 27.47 30.08
N LYS A 795 1.21 27.38 29.16
CA LYS A 795 1.15 28.20 27.94
C LYS A 795 -0.22 28.83 27.80
N GLN A 796 -0.33 29.90 27.02
CA GLN A 796 -1.64 30.48 26.67
C GLN A 796 -2.27 29.73 25.49
N ASP A 797 -3.58 29.48 25.60
CA ASP A 797 -4.38 28.93 24.51
C ASP A 797 -4.78 30.02 23.49
N LYS A 798 -5.59 29.65 22.49
CA LYS A 798 -6.07 30.53 21.43
C LYS A 798 -6.94 31.69 21.95
N ASP A 799 -7.50 31.53 23.14
CA ASP A 799 -8.39 32.53 23.78
C ASP A 799 -7.66 33.32 24.86
N GLY A 800 -6.33 33.12 25.00
CA GLY A 800 -5.49 33.80 25.99
C GLY A 800 -5.57 33.24 27.40
N ASN A 801 -6.17 32.05 27.57
CA ASN A 801 -6.25 31.40 28.88
C ASN A 801 -4.97 30.59 29.14
N ASP A 802 -4.54 30.60 30.40
CA ASP A 802 -3.44 29.77 30.84
C ASP A 802 -3.84 28.28 30.84
N VAL A 803 -3.20 27.49 30.00
CA VAL A 803 -3.37 26.05 29.89
C VAL A 803 -2.10 25.36 30.37
N VAL A 804 -2.24 24.43 31.30
CA VAL A 804 -1.13 23.60 31.75
C VAL A 804 -0.90 22.50 30.73
N VAL A 805 0.31 22.47 30.16
CA VAL A 805 0.80 21.33 29.37
C VAL A 805 1.40 20.34 30.35
N PRO A 806 0.89 19.10 30.43
CA PRO A 806 1.42 18.10 31.36
C PRO A 806 2.89 17.76 31.05
N SER A 807 3.60 17.21 32.04
CA SER A 807 4.94 16.67 31.80
C SER A 807 4.93 15.62 30.69
N ILE A 808 6.07 15.37 30.07
CA ILE A 808 6.18 14.31 29.03
C ILE A 808 5.77 12.95 29.61
N GLN A 809 6.13 12.65 30.84
CA GLN A 809 5.75 11.40 31.50
C GLN A 809 4.22 11.27 31.62
N ASP A 810 3.54 12.37 32.01
CA ASP A 810 2.08 12.38 32.13
C ASP A 810 1.41 12.26 30.74
N GLN A 811 1.96 12.90 29.70
CA GLN A 811 1.47 12.78 28.33
C GLN A 811 1.60 11.33 27.83
N LEU A 812 2.75 10.69 28.04
CA LEU A 812 2.98 9.29 27.65
C LEU A 812 2.08 8.34 28.43
N ALA A 813 1.84 8.60 29.73
CA ALA A 813 0.92 7.82 30.56
C ALA A 813 -0.53 7.97 30.06
N ALA A 814 -0.95 9.17 29.69
CA ALA A 814 -2.28 9.42 29.12
C ALA A 814 -2.48 8.69 27.78
N MET A 815 -1.47 8.68 26.91
CA MET A 815 -1.50 7.95 25.64
C MET A 815 -1.64 6.43 25.84
N ARG A 816 -0.96 5.86 26.84
CA ARG A 816 -1.11 4.44 27.20
C ARG A 816 -2.51 4.16 27.75
N ALA A 817 -3.01 5.02 28.64
CA ALA A 817 -4.36 4.90 29.18
C ALA A 817 -5.44 4.98 28.08
N GLU A 818 -5.21 5.75 27.00
CA GLU A 818 -6.11 5.79 25.85
C GLU A 818 -6.17 4.44 25.13
N LEU A 819 -5.04 3.73 24.98
CA LEU A 819 -5.01 2.39 24.40
C LEU A 819 -5.79 1.38 25.26
N GLU A 820 -5.65 1.44 26.58
CA GLU A 820 -6.42 0.61 27.52
C GLU A 820 -7.92 0.93 27.45
N ALA A 821 -8.27 2.22 27.35
CA ALA A 821 -9.66 2.67 27.23
C ALA A 821 -10.35 2.15 25.95
N VAL A 822 -9.61 2.00 24.85
CA VAL A 822 -10.14 1.38 23.62
C VAL A 822 -10.58 -0.05 23.88
N VAL A 823 -9.77 -0.83 24.61
CA VAL A 823 -10.08 -2.23 24.96
C VAL A 823 -11.30 -2.29 25.89
N ALA A 824 -11.34 -1.44 26.91
CA ALA A 824 -12.48 -1.36 27.82
C ALA A 824 -13.80 -0.97 27.12
N LYS A 825 -13.73 -0.02 26.18
CA LYS A 825 -14.87 0.39 25.34
C LYS A 825 -15.42 -0.76 24.52
N ALA A 826 -14.57 -1.53 23.87
CA ALA A 826 -15.00 -2.69 23.08
C ALA A 826 -15.68 -3.76 23.94
N ALA A 827 -15.20 -3.98 25.16
CA ALA A 827 -15.79 -4.92 26.09
C ALA A 827 -17.20 -4.49 26.60
N SER A 828 -17.58 -3.24 26.41
CA SER A 828 -18.90 -2.70 26.78
C SER A 828 -19.93 -2.70 25.64
N LEU A 829 -19.53 -3.04 24.41
CA LEU A 829 -20.41 -3.16 23.24
C LEU A 829 -21.09 -4.52 23.15
#